data_d94398f9599669555fcb6ee070959ffb
#
_entry.id   d94398f9599669555fcb6ee070959ffb
#
_cell.length_a   1.000
_cell.length_b   1.000
_cell.length_c   1.000
_cell.angle_alpha   90.00
_cell.angle_beta   90.00
_cell.angle_gamma   90.00
#
_symmetry.space_group_name_H-M   'P 1'
#
loop_
_entity.id
_entity.type
_entity.pdbx_description
1 polymer ?
#
loop_
_entity_poly.entity_id
_entity_poly.type
_entity_poly.pdbx_seq_one_letter_code
_entity_poly.pdbx_strand_id
1 'polypeptide(L)'
;LISRGAVKEEYYEQLVKLINESDFLDTAEKQEQFKMFYGKVLDGTLEIRKTLEPCHSKMYLFAYNDLVNEGGELPGVLITGSSNLSYQGLKGRLELNARFNDKQDYDEGKRLFDELWETSVVIVSKDILDDWNNKVMTRIWYDKIYSPYLMYIRVLKEYFNIPTSNNILTPYDITEGKYSNLRYQTDAVQMALNALNNHNGAIIADVVGLGKSVIASTIARNLRLRTIIVCPPHLYKQWEGYRDEFGFTATVFSAGKIEDAVLYYQELSKEGEQFLIIIDEAHRFRNEYTQDYALLHNLCSGNKVLLLTATPFNNQPADIYAMIKLFQIPSCSTLKTVENLGASFKDLMSRYKTLREKQKAEKITDDEIKAEVDDIAKKIRSIISPLVIRRSRLDLQDIPEYANNLKQQNIQLVLPDDPEELEYDLSGLKELYLSTLDRISKSEGGSDSVYRFKAARYSPVLYIREELKDKLAKELEDKTGVKFNLLLGRQTNISSFMRHLLVARFESSVAAFQASLGYMIQSSEHLLRWIEKRHKIPVFKKGNLPDVEAFYESGGDGTEEIEELFEKYEDRGFFEIDMKYVKDDFVTDVEADIQLLKNLRVQWFGKDNMVKSDPKLDSFIDIVRKQMKNEPNRKLVVFSEFADTVNYLGEALANAGLPVMKYTSADATSANKDCIRANFDAGLKPILQRNDYHILVATDAISEGYNLHRAGAIFNYDIPYNPTRVIQRIGRINRINKKVFDKLYIYNYFPTDVGEAETRTKEISTLKMAMIHAIMGEDTKALTKEEDLQAYFKERYRKEFARSEEASWDTPYRKLLNSLKGTDAYDQAMELPHRARTARNMKKPRKGVLMFGRKGDDFVFKIGDTINSPVMIPAEEAISLFDADKSEQPVDFTRDFDAVYQKVKASLFSSDVTERNEKELINALAKVKVLMKNQLLPKDYLSDLVQVIKADALSGYEIRFINQLVPKDAAKLPLRISSEYLARMINS
;
A
#
# COMPACT_ATOMS: atom_id res chain seq x y z
N LEU A 1 -53.35 -25.76 2.88
CA LEU A 1 -54.09 -24.78 3.71
C LEU A 1 -53.13 -24.18 4.73
N ILE A 2 -52.69 -22.95 4.47
CA ILE A 2 -51.87 -22.17 5.42
C ILE A 2 -52.77 -21.79 6.59
N SER A 3 -52.40 -22.10 7.82
CA SER A 3 -53.18 -21.70 9.01
C SER A 3 -53.22 -20.17 9.14
N ARG A 4 -54.33 -19.63 9.68
CA ARG A 4 -54.46 -18.16 9.95
C ARG A 4 -53.29 -17.62 10.79
N GLY A 5 -52.76 -18.41 11.72
CA GLY A 5 -51.60 -18.05 12.53
C GLY A 5 -50.33 -17.91 11.70
N ALA A 6 -50.06 -18.83 10.74
CA ALA A 6 -48.90 -18.78 9.90
C ALA A 6 -48.87 -17.50 9.00
N VAL A 7 -50.01 -17.09 8.49
CA VAL A 7 -50.14 -15.84 7.68
C VAL A 7 -49.82 -14.59 8.52
N LYS A 8 -50.25 -14.55 9.78
CA LYS A 8 -49.97 -13.46 10.70
C LYS A 8 -48.50 -13.36 11.06
N GLU A 9 -47.85 -14.48 11.42
CA GLU A 9 -46.44 -14.54 11.75
C GLU A 9 -45.56 -14.12 10.57
N GLU A 10 -45.84 -14.64 9.37
CA GLU A 10 -45.11 -14.27 8.16
C GLU A 10 -45.19 -12.74 7.87
N TYR A 11 -46.38 -12.15 8.07
CA TYR A 11 -46.55 -10.70 7.92
C TYR A 11 -45.71 -9.90 8.93
N TYR A 12 -45.70 -10.34 10.19
CA TYR A 12 -44.91 -9.71 11.23
C TYR A 12 -43.41 -9.76 10.90
N GLU A 13 -42.90 -10.91 10.49
CA GLU A 13 -41.50 -11.07 10.07
C GLU A 13 -41.13 -10.14 8.92
N GLN A 14 -41.98 -10.08 7.89
CA GLN A 14 -41.77 -9.21 6.74
C GLN A 14 -41.82 -7.72 7.14
N LEU A 15 -42.70 -7.32 8.04
CA LEU A 15 -42.82 -5.94 8.53
C LEU A 15 -41.60 -5.52 9.37
N VAL A 16 -41.19 -6.38 10.32
CA VAL A 16 -39.98 -6.14 11.11
C VAL A 16 -38.76 -6.01 10.22
N LYS A 17 -38.61 -6.89 9.23
CA LYS A 17 -37.55 -6.85 8.25
C LYS A 17 -37.60 -5.55 7.46
N LEU A 18 -38.74 -5.17 6.92
CA LEU A 18 -38.92 -3.92 6.16
C LEU A 18 -38.51 -2.70 6.98
N ILE A 19 -38.95 -2.60 8.24
CA ILE A 19 -38.66 -1.45 9.10
C ILE A 19 -37.18 -1.40 9.45
N ASN A 20 -36.56 -2.55 9.78
CA ASN A 20 -35.18 -2.61 10.21
C ASN A 20 -34.19 -2.45 9.05
N GLU A 21 -34.53 -2.88 7.84
CA GLU A 21 -33.65 -2.79 6.65
C GLU A 21 -33.87 -1.53 5.82
N SER A 22 -35.00 -0.83 5.99
CA SER A 22 -35.31 0.41 5.26
C SER A 22 -35.03 1.67 6.09
N ASP A 23 -35.11 2.82 5.45
CA ASP A 23 -35.06 4.14 6.08
C ASP A 23 -36.47 4.67 6.51
N PHE A 24 -37.44 3.76 6.64
CA PHE A 24 -38.84 4.10 6.91
C PHE A 24 -39.05 4.95 8.15
N LEU A 25 -38.34 4.68 9.27
CA LEU A 25 -38.44 5.46 10.52
C LEU A 25 -37.26 6.41 10.74
N ASP A 26 -36.52 6.75 9.73
CA ASP A 26 -35.24 7.47 9.86
C ASP A 26 -35.37 9.00 9.91
N THR A 27 -36.56 9.54 9.64
CA THR A 27 -36.83 10.98 9.75
C THR A 27 -37.88 11.29 10.81
N ALA A 28 -37.77 12.45 11.47
CA ALA A 28 -38.74 12.91 12.48
C ALA A 28 -40.18 12.90 11.95
N GLU A 29 -40.39 13.28 10.68
CA GLU A 29 -41.69 13.26 10.04
C GLU A 29 -42.28 11.83 9.98
N LYS A 30 -41.47 10.86 9.55
CA LYS A 30 -41.88 9.45 9.48
C LYS A 30 -42.13 8.85 10.87
N GLN A 31 -41.34 9.26 11.84
CA GLN A 31 -41.54 8.85 13.23
C GLN A 31 -42.84 9.38 13.77
N GLU A 32 -43.20 10.64 13.52
CA GLU A 32 -44.52 11.20 13.94
C GLU A 32 -45.69 10.51 13.22
N GLN A 33 -45.54 10.22 11.91
CA GLN A 33 -46.53 9.45 11.16
C GLN A 33 -46.72 8.03 11.77
N PHE A 34 -45.64 7.38 12.18
CA PHE A 34 -45.72 6.07 12.85
C PHE A 34 -46.37 6.17 14.26
N LYS A 35 -46.07 7.21 15.02
CA LYS A 35 -46.74 7.48 16.32
C LYS A 35 -48.24 7.70 16.11
N MET A 36 -48.64 8.47 15.12
CA MET A 36 -50.04 8.64 14.79
C MET A 36 -50.73 7.34 14.39
N PHE A 37 -50.05 6.52 13.57
CA PHE A 37 -50.52 5.18 13.21
C PHE A 37 -50.73 4.30 14.47
N TYR A 38 -49.71 4.22 15.34
CA TYR A 38 -49.78 3.46 16.58
C TYR A 38 -50.85 3.97 17.53
N GLY A 39 -50.98 5.30 17.65
CA GLY A 39 -52.03 5.94 18.46
C GLY A 39 -53.45 5.55 18.00
N LYS A 40 -53.70 5.48 16.69
CA LYS A 40 -55.00 5.06 16.13
C LYS A 40 -55.32 3.58 16.35
N VAL A 41 -54.29 2.72 16.44
CA VAL A 41 -54.47 1.31 16.83
C VAL A 41 -54.81 1.23 18.34
N LEU A 42 -54.12 2.03 19.18
CA LEU A 42 -54.29 2.06 20.60
C LEU A 42 -55.70 2.53 21.03
N ASP A 43 -56.21 3.54 20.37
CA ASP A 43 -57.55 4.06 20.65
C ASP A 43 -58.68 3.25 19.97
N GLY A 44 -58.30 2.29 19.08
CA GLY A 44 -59.25 1.39 18.41
C GLY A 44 -59.90 1.99 17.16
N THR A 45 -59.38 3.16 16.71
CA THR A 45 -59.91 3.80 15.46
C THR A 45 -59.23 3.24 14.18
N LEU A 46 -58.25 2.34 14.32
CA LEU A 46 -57.58 1.66 13.20
C LEU A 46 -57.47 0.18 13.45
N GLU A 47 -57.94 -0.63 12.52
CA GLU A 47 -57.74 -2.06 12.45
C GLU A 47 -57.22 -2.47 11.06
N ILE A 48 -56.29 -3.42 10.98
CA ILE A 48 -55.77 -3.95 9.71
C ILE A 48 -55.97 -5.45 9.68
N ARG A 49 -56.51 -5.94 8.57
CA ARG A 49 -56.63 -7.38 8.29
C ARG A 49 -55.97 -7.75 6.95
N LYS A 50 -55.56 -8.99 6.81
CA LYS A 50 -55.01 -9.55 5.60
C LYS A 50 -55.93 -10.66 5.07
N THR A 51 -56.30 -10.59 3.82
CA THR A 51 -57.10 -11.67 3.18
C THR A 51 -56.28 -12.95 3.09
N LEU A 52 -56.94 -14.12 3.22
CA LEU A 52 -56.29 -15.43 3.10
C LEU A 52 -55.90 -15.74 1.68
N GLU A 53 -56.68 -15.24 0.70
CA GLU A 53 -56.39 -15.37 -0.71
C GLU A 53 -55.92 -14.05 -1.31
N PRO A 54 -55.12 -14.06 -2.39
CA PRO A 54 -54.67 -12.85 -3.04
C PRO A 54 -55.87 -12.00 -3.51
N CYS A 55 -55.96 -10.75 -3.02
CA CYS A 55 -56.99 -9.81 -3.42
C CYS A 55 -56.38 -8.64 -4.14
N HIS A 56 -56.84 -8.36 -5.39
CA HIS A 56 -56.40 -7.25 -6.20
C HIS A 56 -57.42 -6.09 -6.29
N SER A 57 -58.51 -6.18 -5.54
CA SER A 57 -59.58 -5.14 -5.51
C SER A 57 -59.03 -3.83 -4.90
N LYS A 58 -59.42 -2.71 -5.50
CA LYS A 58 -59.17 -1.35 -4.99
C LYS A 58 -60.55 -0.73 -4.75
N MET A 59 -61.06 -0.82 -3.55
CA MET A 59 -62.34 -0.36 -3.12
C MET A 59 -62.19 0.51 -1.87
N TYR A 60 -62.78 1.70 -1.88
CA TYR A 60 -62.80 2.64 -0.80
C TYR A 60 -64.26 2.94 -0.44
N LEU A 61 -64.64 2.67 0.79
CA LEU A 61 -65.95 2.91 1.34
C LEU A 61 -65.86 4.01 2.41
N PHE A 62 -66.60 5.09 2.19
CA PHE A 62 -66.73 6.18 3.15
C PHE A 62 -68.15 6.25 3.68
N ALA A 63 -68.37 5.86 4.91
CA ALA A 63 -69.68 5.98 5.58
C ALA A 63 -69.94 7.44 5.98
N TYR A 64 -71.12 7.97 5.70
CA TYR A 64 -71.53 9.25 6.24
C TYR A 64 -72.01 9.09 7.70
N ASN A 65 -71.86 10.14 8.51
CA ASN A 65 -72.34 10.16 9.88
C ASN A 65 -73.90 10.34 9.85
N ASP A 66 -74.52 10.08 10.99
CA ASP A 66 -76.00 10.09 11.12
C ASP A 66 -76.62 11.46 10.76
N LEU A 67 -75.86 12.57 10.88
CA LEU A 67 -76.31 13.92 10.54
C LEU A 67 -76.43 14.11 8.99
N VAL A 68 -75.63 13.38 8.18
CA VAL A 68 -75.69 13.45 6.74
C VAL A 68 -76.61 12.38 6.17
N ASN A 69 -76.79 11.26 6.81
CA ASN A 69 -77.62 10.12 6.42
C ASN A 69 -79.02 10.18 7.07
N GLU A 70 -79.64 11.39 7.18
CA GLU A 70 -81.02 11.55 7.65
C GLU A 70 -81.99 10.76 6.77
N GLY A 71 -82.64 9.74 7.31
CA GLY A 71 -83.55 8.85 6.58
C GLY A 71 -82.98 7.64 5.91
N GLY A 72 -81.61 7.42 5.96
CA GLY A 72 -80.88 6.25 5.44
C GLY A 72 -80.81 6.18 3.92
N GLU A 73 -80.99 7.31 3.20
CA GLU A 73 -80.93 7.40 1.74
C GLU A 73 -79.55 7.72 1.20
N LEU A 74 -78.65 8.24 2.05
CA LEU A 74 -77.26 8.59 1.71
C LEU A 74 -76.27 7.89 2.66
N PRO A 75 -76.14 6.58 2.61
CA PRO A 75 -75.30 5.85 3.58
C PRO A 75 -73.79 6.14 3.51
N GLY A 76 -73.34 6.54 2.28
CA GLY A 76 -71.92 6.81 2.06
C GLY A 76 -71.52 6.92 0.60
N VAL A 77 -70.26 6.74 0.36
CA VAL A 77 -69.66 6.77 -0.97
C VAL A 77 -68.81 5.53 -1.20
N LEU A 78 -68.99 4.87 -2.36
CA LEU A 78 -68.11 3.82 -2.82
C LEU A 78 -67.19 4.43 -3.92
N ILE A 79 -65.89 4.25 -3.80
CA ILE A 79 -64.93 4.54 -4.87
C ILE A 79 -64.20 3.25 -5.20
N THR A 80 -64.15 2.89 -6.50
CA THR A 80 -63.39 1.75 -7.00
C THR A 80 -62.74 2.09 -8.30
N GLY A 81 -61.59 1.41 -8.59
CA GLY A 81 -60.84 1.68 -9.81
C GLY A 81 -59.44 1.06 -9.80
N SER A 82 -58.51 1.70 -10.46
CA SER A 82 -57.14 1.23 -10.57
C SER A 82 -56.20 1.74 -9.47
N SER A 83 -56.57 2.80 -8.75
CA SER A 83 -55.74 3.45 -7.74
C SER A 83 -55.47 2.59 -6.48
N ASN A 84 -54.22 2.38 -6.15
CA ASN A 84 -53.86 1.89 -4.83
C ASN A 84 -53.82 3.03 -3.80
N LEU A 85 -54.01 2.71 -2.51
CA LEU A 85 -53.83 3.66 -1.40
C LEU A 85 -52.32 3.96 -1.16
N SER A 86 -51.73 4.64 -2.11
CA SER A 86 -50.34 5.05 -2.09
C SER A 86 -50.20 6.43 -2.76
N TYR A 87 -49.10 7.15 -2.49
CA TYR A 87 -48.82 8.42 -3.15
C TYR A 87 -48.84 8.31 -4.69
N GLN A 88 -48.25 7.25 -5.23
CA GLN A 88 -48.20 6.99 -6.67
C GLN A 88 -49.60 6.73 -7.27
N GLY A 89 -50.44 5.97 -6.55
CA GLY A 89 -51.79 5.68 -6.98
C GLY A 89 -52.75 6.88 -6.82
N LEU A 90 -52.51 7.77 -5.84
CA LEU A 90 -53.39 8.89 -5.56
C LEU A 90 -52.98 10.21 -6.25
N LYS A 91 -51.69 10.41 -6.51
CA LYS A 91 -51.16 11.68 -7.04
C LYS A 91 -50.03 11.50 -8.09
N GLY A 92 -49.32 10.38 -8.11
CA GLY A 92 -48.10 10.21 -8.92
C GLY A 92 -48.31 9.61 -10.29
N ARG A 93 -49.46 8.95 -10.56
CA ARG A 93 -49.78 8.30 -11.81
C ARG A 93 -51.18 8.67 -12.28
N LEU A 94 -51.42 8.52 -13.59
CA LEU A 94 -52.77 8.66 -14.17
C LEU A 94 -53.50 7.35 -13.87
N GLU A 95 -54.57 7.45 -13.06
CA GLU A 95 -55.40 6.35 -12.63
C GLU A 95 -56.88 6.67 -12.91
N LEU A 96 -57.69 5.64 -13.17
CA LEU A 96 -59.11 5.78 -13.39
C LEU A 96 -59.89 5.22 -12.21
N ASN A 97 -60.68 6.06 -11.57
CA ASN A 97 -61.57 5.67 -10.50
C ASN A 97 -63.02 6.10 -10.80
N ALA A 98 -63.94 5.23 -10.46
CA ALA A 98 -65.38 5.53 -10.52
C ALA A 98 -65.88 5.81 -9.08
N ARG A 99 -66.73 6.80 -8.94
CA ARG A 99 -67.35 7.18 -7.67
C ARG A 99 -68.87 6.91 -7.77
N PHE A 100 -69.40 6.15 -6.82
CA PHE A 100 -70.81 5.83 -6.72
C PHE A 100 -71.35 6.43 -5.43
N ASN A 101 -72.47 7.16 -5.50
CA ASN A 101 -73.08 7.86 -4.38
C ASN A 101 -74.47 7.35 -4.06
N ASP A 102 -75.04 6.43 -4.88
CA ASP A 102 -76.33 5.85 -4.58
C ASP A 102 -76.26 4.77 -3.53
N LYS A 103 -77.41 4.57 -2.84
CA LYS A 103 -77.51 3.60 -1.75
C LYS A 103 -77.27 2.17 -2.18
N GLN A 104 -77.74 1.79 -3.35
CA GLN A 104 -77.66 0.40 -3.81
C GLN A 104 -76.21 -0.01 -4.07
N ASP A 105 -75.41 0.80 -4.75
CA ASP A 105 -74.00 0.54 -5.05
C ASP A 105 -73.14 0.55 -3.77
N TYR A 106 -73.49 1.50 -2.83
CA TYR A 106 -72.81 1.55 -1.56
C TYR A 106 -73.07 0.30 -0.68
N ASP A 107 -74.33 -0.13 -0.58
CA ASP A 107 -74.73 -1.31 0.21
C ASP A 107 -74.12 -2.59 -0.40
N GLU A 108 -74.07 -2.75 -1.70
CA GLU A 108 -73.38 -3.89 -2.33
C GLU A 108 -71.88 -3.84 -2.12
N GLY A 109 -71.23 -2.69 -2.26
CA GLY A 109 -69.81 -2.52 -1.95
C GLY A 109 -69.49 -2.86 -0.52
N LYS A 110 -70.37 -2.42 0.41
CA LYS A 110 -70.24 -2.70 1.82
C LYS A 110 -70.42 -4.21 2.10
N ARG A 111 -71.39 -4.87 1.51
CA ARG A 111 -71.61 -6.30 1.65
C ARG A 111 -70.36 -7.11 1.22
N LEU A 112 -69.78 -6.77 0.08
CA LEU A 112 -68.54 -7.38 -0.42
C LEU A 112 -67.37 -7.10 0.53
N PHE A 113 -67.23 -5.92 1.06
CA PHE A 113 -66.22 -5.57 2.04
C PHE A 113 -66.40 -6.38 3.31
N ASP A 114 -67.61 -6.45 3.88
CA ASP A 114 -67.87 -7.14 5.13
C ASP A 114 -67.58 -8.67 4.98
N GLU A 115 -67.94 -9.30 3.85
CA GLU A 115 -67.58 -10.70 3.59
C GLU A 115 -66.06 -10.94 3.58
N LEU A 116 -65.28 -10.06 2.90
CA LEU A 116 -63.83 -10.14 2.89
C LEU A 116 -63.28 -9.86 4.29
N TRP A 117 -63.86 -8.93 5.01
CA TRP A 117 -63.41 -8.53 6.35
C TRP A 117 -63.57 -9.67 7.38
N GLU A 118 -64.70 -10.35 7.39
CA GLU A 118 -64.98 -11.44 8.30
C GLU A 118 -64.09 -12.68 8.02
N THR A 119 -63.75 -12.94 6.76
CA THR A 119 -62.89 -14.07 6.39
C THR A 119 -61.37 -13.76 6.54
N SER A 120 -61.01 -12.49 6.69
CA SER A 120 -59.62 -12.05 6.80
C SER A 120 -59.01 -12.32 8.18
N VAL A 121 -57.69 -12.33 8.23
CA VAL A 121 -56.87 -12.51 9.45
C VAL A 121 -56.57 -11.12 10.04
N VAL A 122 -56.87 -10.90 11.32
CA VAL A 122 -56.49 -9.68 12.05
C VAL A 122 -54.99 -9.62 12.21
N ILE A 123 -54.38 -8.59 11.64
CA ILE A 123 -52.93 -8.34 11.71
C ILE A 123 -52.63 -7.39 12.86
N VAL A 124 -53.37 -6.28 12.98
CA VAL A 124 -53.22 -5.32 14.05
C VAL A 124 -54.61 -4.75 14.42
N SER A 125 -54.95 -4.79 15.69
CA SER A 125 -56.11 -4.16 16.27
C SER A 125 -55.85 -3.89 17.74
N LYS A 126 -56.74 -3.14 18.38
CA LYS A 126 -56.69 -2.86 19.85
C LYS A 126 -56.68 -4.18 20.65
N ASP A 127 -57.47 -5.18 20.23
CA ASP A 127 -57.66 -6.42 20.98
C ASP A 127 -56.46 -7.35 20.97
N ILE A 128 -55.57 -7.20 20.01
CA ILE A 128 -54.33 -8.02 19.87
C ILE A 128 -53.06 -7.16 19.97
N LEU A 129 -53.18 -5.96 20.60
CA LEU A 129 -52.08 -5.01 20.66
C LEU A 129 -50.88 -5.54 21.44
N ASP A 130 -51.11 -6.37 22.47
CA ASP A 130 -50.03 -7.00 23.26
C ASP A 130 -49.24 -8.00 22.42
N ASP A 131 -49.88 -8.77 21.56
CA ASP A 131 -49.18 -9.69 20.62
C ASP A 131 -48.37 -8.89 19.56
N TRP A 132 -48.93 -7.81 19.02
CA TRP A 132 -48.24 -6.90 18.14
C TRP A 132 -47.01 -6.27 18.82
N ASN A 133 -47.16 -5.75 20.04
CA ASN A 133 -46.07 -5.14 20.79
C ASN A 133 -44.95 -6.15 21.02
N ASN A 134 -45.26 -7.36 21.46
CA ASN A 134 -44.28 -8.40 21.74
C ASN A 134 -43.55 -8.89 20.48
N LYS A 135 -44.23 -8.98 19.34
CA LYS A 135 -43.68 -9.58 18.12
C LYS A 135 -43.13 -8.57 17.11
N VAL A 136 -43.60 -7.31 17.16
CA VAL A 136 -43.16 -6.27 16.22
C VAL A 136 -42.45 -5.13 16.94
N MET A 137 -43.12 -4.43 17.88
CA MET A 137 -42.55 -3.24 18.51
C MET A 137 -41.29 -3.53 19.32
N THR A 138 -41.21 -4.71 19.94
CA THR A 138 -39.98 -5.09 20.66
C THR A 138 -38.80 -5.38 19.73
N ARG A 139 -39.01 -5.64 18.45
CA ARG A 139 -38.00 -6.05 17.49
C ARG A 139 -37.58 -4.94 16.53
N ILE A 140 -38.32 -3.85 16.46
CA ILE A 140 -37.92 -2.69 15.64
C ILE A 140 -36.95 -1.77 16.40
N TRP A 141 -36.04 -1.11 15.67
CA TRP A 141 -35.00 -0.25 16.26
C TRP A 141 -35.50 1.06 16.86
N TYR A 142 -36.69 1.46 16.54
CA TYR A 142 -37.28 2.73 16.93
C TYR A 142 -37.40 2.89 18.44
N ASP A 143 -37.09 4.10 18.99
CA ASP A 143 -37.11 4.48 20.39
C ASP A 143 -36.31 3.60 21.40
N LYS A 144 -35.37 2.79 20.87
CA LYS A 144 -34.51 1.98 21.72
C LYS A 144 -33.08 2.53 21.76
N ILE A 145 -32.53 2.55 22.98
CA ILE A 145 -31.11 2.81 23.21
C ILE A 145 -30.49 1.45 23.56
N TYR A 146 -29.61 0.95 22.71
CA TYR A 146 -28.99 -0.35 22.87
C TYR A 146 -27.74 -0.28 23.75
N SER A 147 -27.33 -1.40 24.36
CA SER A 147 -26.08 -1.48 25.11
C SER A 147 -24.88 -1.06 24.26
N PRO A 148 -24.00 -0.17 24.77
CA PRO A 148 -22.76 0.18 24.07
C PRO A 148 -21.88 -1.04 23.79
N TYR A 149 -21.83 -2.00 24.71
CA TYR A 149 -21.05 -3.23 24.54
C TYR A 149 -21.59 -4.12 23.41
N LEU A 150 -22.90 -4.31 23.31
CA LEU A 150 -23.48 -5.09 22.19
C LEU A 150 -23.28 -4.39 20.86
N MET A 151 -23.38 -3.06 20.81
CA MET A 151 -23.07 -2.27 19.62
C MET A 151 -21.60 -2.42 19.20
N TYR A 152 -20.68 -2.41 20.18
CA TYR A 152 -19.26 -2.65 19.91
C TYR A 152 -19.02 -4.01 19.28
N ILE A 153 -19.57 -5.09 19.84
CA ILE A 153 -19.48 -6.44 19.27
C ILE A 153 -20.05 -6.48 17.84
N ARG A 154 -21.20 -5.83 17.63
CA ARG A 154 -21.84 -5.80 16.31
C ARG A 154 -20.95 -5.07 15.28
N VAL A 155 -20.38 -3.92 15.64
CA VAL A 155 -19.45 -3.17 14.77
C VAL A 155 -18.22 -4.00 14.44
N LEU A 156 -17.60 -4.66 15.42
CA LEU A 156 -16.46 -5.55 15.19
C LEU A 156 -16.82 -6.67 14.21
N LYS A 157 -17.97 -7.32 14.40
CA LYS A 157 -18.40 -8.40 13.51
C LYS A 157 -18.65 -7.92 12.09
N GLU A 158 -19.32 -6.79 11.90
CA GLU A 158 -19.58 -6.25 10.55
C GLU A 158 -18.30 -5.77 9.85
N TYR A 159 -17.40 -5.16 10.60
CA TYR A 159 -16.12 -4.68 10.08
C TYR A 159 -15.19 -5.84 9.67
N PHE A 160 -15.08 -6.90 10.50
CA PHE A 160 -14.20 -8.03 10.23
C PHE A 160 -14.87 -9.17 9.44
N ASN A 161 -16.12 -9.02 9.05
CA ASN A 161 -16.80 -10.02 8.24
C ASN A 161 -16.26 -10.01 6.81
N ILE A 162 -15.50 -11.05 6.46
CA ILE A 162 -15.08 -11.29 5.08
C ILE A 162 -16.24 -12.02 4.39
N PRO A 163 -16.88 -11.40 3.38
CA PRO A 163 -17.91 -12.08 2.61
C PRO A 163 -17.32 -13.36 1.98
N THR A 164 -17.79 -14.51 2.39
CA THR A 164 -17.33 -15.80 1.83
C THR A 164 -18.20 -16.17 0.65
N SER A 165 -17.60 -16.26 -0.53
CA SER A 165 -18.24 -16.91 -1.68
C SER A 165 -17.95 -18.41 -1.61
N ASN A 166 -19.00 -19.24 -1.64
CA ASN A 166 -18.89 -20.70 -1.55
C ASN A 166 -18.22 -21.36 -2.78
N ASN A 167 -17.82 -20.58 -3.80
CA ASN A 167 -17.33 -21.08 -5.09
C ASN A 167 -15.87 -20.75 -5.40
N ILE A 168 -15.06 -20.38 -4.41
CA ILE A 168 -13.65 -20.06 -4.63
C ILE A 168 -12.82 -21.34 -4.55
N LEU A 169 -12.03 -21.58 -5.58
CA LEU A 169 -11.03 -22.65 -5.61
C LEU A 169 -9.85 -22.22 -4.72
N THR A 170 -9.48 -23.07 -3.78
CA THR A 170 -8.31 -22.88 -2.92
C THR A 170 -7.01 -23.33 -3.63
N PRO A 171 -5.81 -22.97 -3.14
CA PRO A 171 -4.56 -23.53 -3.64
C PRO A 171 -4.56 -25.07 -3.62
N TYR A 172 -5.12 -25.68 -2.58
CA TYR A 172 -5.27 -27.12 -2.44
C TYR A 172 -6.12 -27.73 -3.55
N ASP A 173 -7.29 -27.15 -3.84
CA ASP A 173 -8.21 -27.63 -4.86
C ASP A 173 -7.61 -27.53 -6.27
N ILE A 174 -6.93 -26.42 -6.59
CA ILE A 174 -6.32 -26.18 -7.90
C ILE A 174 -5.18 -27.14 -8.18
N THR A 175 -4.39 -27.48 -7.15
CA THR A 175 -3.14 -28.25 -7.29
C THR A 175 -3.28 -29.69 -6.81
N GLU A 176 -4.52 -30.18 -6.61
CA GLU A 176 -4.82 -31.55 -6.19
C GLU A 176 -4.03 -31.97 -4.92
N GLY A 177 -3.94 -31.06 -3.97
CA GLY A 177 -3.31 -31.30 -2.66
C GLY A 177 -1.80 -31.08 -2.62
N LYS A 178 -1.16 -30.58 -3.68
CA LYS A 178 0.28 -30.26 -3.66
C LYS A 178 0.60 -29.11 -2.71
N TYR A 179 -0.29 -28.12 -2.59
CA TYR A 179 -0.24 -27.06 -1.60
C TYR A 179 -1.24 -27.30 -0.48
N SER A 180 -0.83 -27.01 0.76
CA SER A 180 -1.70 -27.13 1.93
C SER A 180 -2.87 -26.16 1.88
N ASN A 181 -4.01 -26.54 2.46
CA ASN A 181 -5.18 -25.66 2.57
C ASN A 181 -5.02 -24.68 3.75
N LEU A 182 -4.35 -23.56 3.51
CA LEU A 182 -4.05 -22.56 4.51
C LEU A 182 -5.15 -21.49 4.55
N ARG A 183 -5.87 -21.42 5.67
CA ARG A 183 -7.01 -20.52 5.85
C ARG A 183 -6.66 -19.07 5.54
N TYR A 184 -5.51 -18.58 6.04
CA TYR A 184 -5.09 -17.20 5.80
C TYR A 184 -4.86 -16.90 4.30
N GLN A 185 -4.39 -17.89 3.50
CA GLN A 185 -4.24 -17.72 2.04
C GLN A 185 -5.60 -17.67 1.35
N THR A 186 -6.53 -18.52 1.76
CA THR A 186 -7.89 -18.52 1.22
C THR A 186 -8.60 -17.20 1.53
N ASP A 187 -8.47 -16.69 2.76
CA ASP A 187 -9.04 -15.40 3.14
C ASP A 187 -8.40 -14.24 2.33
N ALA A 188 -7.08 -14.30 2.04
CA ALA A 188 -6.44 -13.34 1.14
C ALA A 188 -6.98 -13.38 -0.27
N VAL A 189 -7.16 -14.57 -0.82
CA VAL A 189 -7.74 -14.74 -2.16
C VAL A 189 -9.12 -14.10 -2.22
N GLN A 190 -9.96 -14.37 -1.20
CA GLN A 190 -11.31 -13.79 -1.12
C GLN A 190 -11.27 -12.26 -1.04
N MET A 191 -10.46 -11.71 -0.15
CA MET A 191 -10.32 -10.25 0.01
C MET A 191 -9.81 -9.59 -1.28
N ALA A 192 -8.82 -10.21 -1.94
CA ALA A 192 -8.27 -9.69 -3.19
C ALA A 192 -9.28 -9.77 -4.34
N LEU A 193 -10.07 -10.85 -4.45
CA LEU A 193 -11.12 -10.95 -5.45
C LEU A 193 -12.20 -9.88 -5.24
N ASN A 194 -12.58 -9.60 -3.99
CA ASN A 194 -13.51 -8.53 -3.66
C ASN A 194 -12.93 -7.15 -4.06
N ALA A 195 -11.66 -6.87 -3.71
CA ALA A 195 -10.99 -5.62 -4.07
C ALA A 195 -10.85 -5.45 -5.59
N LEU A 196 -10.47 -6.52 -6.31
CA LEU A 196 -10.39 -6.52 -7.77
C LEU A 196 -11.75 -6.27 -8.43
N ASN A 197 -12.83 -6.82 -7.88
CA ASN A 197 -14.17 -6.62 -8.44
C ASN A 197 -14.72 -5.22 -8.18
N ASN A 198 -14.50 -4.68 -6.98
CA ASN A 198 -15.08 -3.40 -6.56
C ASN A 198 -14.19 -2.20 -6.92
N HIS A 199 -12.86 -2.38 -6.99
CA HIS A 199 -11.87 -1.31 -7.10
C HIS A 199 -10.89 -1.50 -8.26
N ASN A 200 -11.05 -2.50 -9.11
CA ASN A 200 -10.17 -2.86 -10.22
C ASN A 200 -8.73 -3.18 -9.81
N GLY A 201 -8.38 -3.18 -8.53
CA GLY A 201 -7.05 -3.49 -8.08
C GLY A 201 -6.95 -3.92 -6.62
N ALA A 202 -5.89 -4.67 -6.32
CA ALA A 202 -5.55 -5.12 -4.98
C ALA A 202 -4.02 -5.16 -4.78
N ILE A 203 -3.57 -4.99 -3.54
CA ILE A 203 -2.16 -5.04 -3.15
C ILE A 203 -2.00 -6.15 -2.10
N ILE A 204 -1.28 -7.22 -2.46
CA ILE A 204 -0.90 -8.27 -1.50
C ILE A 204 0.42 -7.85 -0.86
N ALA A 205 0.34 -7.45 0.41
CA ALA A 205 1.45 -6.91 1.19
C ALA A 205 1.89 -7.83 2.33
N ASP A 206 1.59 -9.12 2.24
CA ASP A 206 2.00 -10.13 3.20
C ASP A 206 3.52 -10.15 3.40
N VAL A 207 3.95 -10.41 4.62
CA VAL A 207 5.37 -10.56 4.95
C VAL A 207 6.04 -11.62 4.07
N VAL A 208 7.34 -11.44 3.81
CA VAL A 208 8.11 -12.37 2.97
C VAL A 208 8.03 -13.80 3.52
N GLY A 209 7.77 -14.76 2.64
CA GLY A 209 7.66 -16.18 3.00
C GLY A 209 6.25 -16.69 3.25
N LEU A 210 5.21 -15.84 3.28
CA LEU A 210 3.82 -16.24 3.48
C LEU A 210 3.09 -16.71 2.18
N GLY A 211 3.77 -16.71 1.02
CA GLY A 211 3.24 -17.30 -0.21
C GLY A 211 2.45 -16.36 -1.11
N LYS A 212 2.86 -15.08 -1.23
CA LYS A 212 2.23 -14.08 -2.12
C LYS A 212 2.01 -14.60 -3.55
N SER A 213 3.01 -15.27 -4.15
CA SER A 213 2.90 -15.80 -5.52
C SER A 213 1.85 -16.92 -5.63
N VAL A 214 1.71 -17.76 -4.59
CA VAL A 214 0.66 -18.81 -4.51
C VAL A 214 -0.71 -18.15 -4.47
N ILE A 215 -0.89 -17.13 -3.63
CA ILE A 215 -2.14 -16.37 -3.53
C ILE A 215 -2.49 -15.74 -4.89
N ALA A 216 -1.51 -15.08 -5.54
CA ALA A 216 -1.72 -14.44 -6.85
C ALA A 216 -2.08 -15.44 -7.96
N SER A 217 -1.41 -16.60 -8.00
CA SER A 217 -1.73 -17.68 -8.95
C SER A 217 -3.14 -18.23 -8.72
N THR A 218 -3.55 -18.38 -7.46
CA THR A 218 -4.90 -18.79 -7.10
C THR A 218 -5.95 -17.77 -7.54
N ILE A 219 -5.67 -16.46 -7.37
CA ILE A 219 -6.53 -15.37 -7.84
C ILE A 219 -6.66 -15.42 -9.37
N ALA A 220 -5.55 -15.57 -10.11
CA ALA A 220 -5.54 -15.64 -11.57
C ALA A 220 -6.39 -16.83 -12.07
N ARG A 221 -6.29 -17.99 -11.42
CA ARG A 221 -7.08 -19.18 -11.74
C ARG A 221 -8.58 -18.97 -11.48
N ASN A 222 -8.94 -18.30 -10.40
CA ASN A 222 -10.33 -18.02 -10.05
C ASN A 222 -10.97 -17.00 -11.00
N LEU A 223 -10.25 -15.93 -11.37
CA LEU A 223 -10.75 -14.89 -12.28
C LEU A 223 -10.90 -15.38 -13.73
N ARG A 224 -10.10 -16.35 -14.16
CA ARG A 224 -10.09 -16.88 -15.55
C ARG A 224 -9.89 -15.83 -16.64
N LEU A 225 -9.27 -14.70 -16.31
CA LEU A 225 -8.89 -13.66 -17.25
C LEU A 225 -7.55 -14.01 -17.91
N ARG A 226 -7.33 -13.53 -19.14
CA ARG A 226 -5.99 -13.50 -19.69
C ARG A 226 -5.09 -12.67 -18.78
N THR A 227 -3.93 -13.21 -18.44
CA THR A 227 -3.05 -12.58 -17.45
C THR A 227 -1.74 -12.15 -18.09
N ILE A 228 -1.28 -10.96 -17.76
CA ILE A 228 0.07 -10.47 -18.04
C ILE A 228 0.79 -10.34 -16.71
N ILE A 229 1.96 -10.96 -16.61
CA ILE A 229 2.78 -10.91 -15.40
C ILE A 229 4.04 -10.10 -15.69
N VAL A 230 4.25 -9.03 -14.93
CA VAL A 230 5.48 -8.22 -14.95
C VAL A 230 6.26 -8.53 -13.68
N CYS A 231 7.45 -9.09 -13.81
CA CYS A 231 8.25 -9.52 -12.68
C CYS A 231 9.75 -9.22 -12.88
N PRO A 232 10.56 -9.20 -11.80
CA PRO A 232 12.01 -9.16 -11.93
C PRO A 232 12.55 -10.31 -12.80
N PRO A 233 13.64 -10.10 -13.56
CA PRO A 233 14.16 -11.08 -14.52
C PRO A 233 14.45 -12.47 -13.92
N HIS A 234 14.90 -12.53 -12.67
CA HIS A 234 15.21 -13.78 -11.96
C HIS A 234 13.97 -14.58 -11.54
N LEU A 235 12.78 -13.96 -11.45
CA LEU A 235 11.51 -14.62 -11.13
C LEU A 235 10.76 -15.15 -12.38
N TYR A 236 11.23 -14.84 -13.59
CA TYR A 236 10.59 -15.18 -14.85
C TYR A 236 10.23 -16.68 -14.94
N LYS A 237 11.22 -17.56 -14.79
CA LYS A 237 11.02 -19.02 -14.85
C LYS A 237 10.14 -19.55 -13.70
N GLN A 238 10.18 -18.91 -12.54
CA GLN A 238 9.36 -19.28 -11.40
C GLN A 238 7.88 -18.99 -11.70
N TRP A 239 7.58 -17.85 -12.32
CA TRP A 239 6.22 -17.51 -12.73
C TRP A 239 5.70 -18.39 -13.87
N GLU A 240 6.55 -18.81 -14.81
CA GLU A 240 6.17 -19.85 -15.78
C GLU A 240 5.80 -21.16 -15.10
N GLY A 241 6.56 -21.56 -14.08
CA GLY A 241 6.25 -22.74 -13.27
C GLY A 241 4.91 -22.62 -12.53
N TYR A 242 4.62 -21.48 -11.91
CA TYR A 242 3.32 -21.26 -11.25
C TYR A 242 2.17 -21.22 -12.25
N ARG A 243 2.35 -20.60 -13.42
CA ARG A 243 1.36 -20.61 -14.50
C ARG A 243 0.94 -22.04 -14.86
N ASP A 244 1.92 -22.89 -15.10
CA ASP A 244 1.70 -24.27 -15.54
C ASP A 244 1.12 -25.12 -14.40
N GLU A 245 1.58 -24.92 -13.17
CA GLU A 245 1.14 -25.66 -11.99
C GLU A 245 -0.29 -25.31 -11.55
N PHE A 246 -0.69 -24.02 -11.62
CA PHE A 246 -2.03 -23.57 -11.28
C PHE A 246 -2.99 -23.55 -12.48
N GLY A 247 -2.50 -23.85 -13.69
CA GLY A 247 -3.28 -24.03 -14.91
C GLY A 247 -4.06 -22.79 -15.33
N PHE A 248 -3.45 -21.58 -15.28
CA PHE A 248 -4.05 -20.33 -15.76
C PHE A 248 -3.33 -19.79 -16.99
N THR A 249 -4.04 -19.02 -17.83
CA THR A 249 -3.47 -18.46 -19.06
C THR A 249 -2.72 -17.16 -18.77
N ALA A 250 -1.40 -17.18 -18.92
CA ALA A 250 -0.57 -16.01 -18.69
C ALA A 250 0.64 -15.92 -19.61
N THR A 251 1.07 -14.68 -19.90
CA THR A 251 2.37 -14.37 -20.51
C THR A 251 3.20 -13.57 -19.51
N VAL A 252 4.44 -14.01 -19.33
CA VAL A 252 5.37 -13.41 -18.37
C VAL A 252 6.32 -12.46 -19.07
N PHE A 253 6.54 -11.27 -18.50
CA PHE A 253 7.50 -10.29 -19.00
C PHE A 253 8.44 -9.87 -17.86
N SER A 254 9.70 -9.60 -18.24
CA SER A 254 10.65 -8.99 -17.32
C SER A 254 10.32 -7.51 -17.09
N ALA A 255 10.53 -7.01 -15.88
CA ALA A 255 10.37 -5.59 -15.54
C ALA A 255 11.18 -4.62 -16.42
N GLY A 256 12.28 -5.07 -17.03
CA GLY A 256 13.04 -4.29 -18.03
C GLY A 256 12.45 -4.32 -19.46
N LYS A 257 11.35 -5.04 -19.69
CA LYS A 257 10.68 -5.21 -20.99
C LYS A 257 9.19 -4.87 -20.95
N ILE A 258 8.83 -3.79 -20.24
CA ILE A 258 7.42 -3.35 -20.11
C ILE A 258 6.86 -2.92 -21.46
N GLU A 259 7.69 -2.34 -22.34
CA GLU A 259 7.27 -1.95 -23.68
C GLU A 259 6.80 -3.17 -24.50
N ASP A 260 7.50 -4.31 -24.43
CA ASP A 260 7.08 -5.57 -25.07
C ASP A 260 5.72 -6.05 -24.51
N ALA A 261 5.49 -5.88 -23.21
CA ALA A 261 4.22 -6.23 -22.57
C ALA A 261 3.06 -5.33 -23.05
N VAL A 262 3.31 -4.03 -23.24
CA VAL A 262 2.32 -3.08 -23.79
C VAL A 262 1.98 -3.44 -25.24
N LEU A 263 2.98 -3.72 -26.07
CA LEU A 263 2.78 -4.13 -27.47
C LEU A 263 1.98 -5.45 -27.54
N TYR A 264 2.35 -6.43 -26.74
CA TYR A 264 1.63 -7.71 -26.65
C TYR A 264 0.15 -7.51 -26.24
N TYR A 265 -0.10 -6.62 -25.27
CA TYR A 265 -1.46 -6.27 -24.88
C TYR A 265 -2.25 -5.63 -26.01
N GLN A 266 -1.65 -4.67 -26.72
CA GLN A 266 -2.29 -3.96 -27.84
C GLN A 266 -2.64 -4.89 -29.01
N GLU A 267 -1.80 -5.89 -29.29
CA GLU A 267 -2.04 -6.87 -30.36
C GLU A 267 -3.21 -7.83 -30.05
N LEU A 268 -3.40 -8.15 -28.79
CA LEU A 268 -4.36 -9.18 -28.38
C LEU A 268 -5.67 -8.64 -27.79
N SER A 269 -5.65 -7.42 -27.25
CA SER A 269 -6.84 -6.84 -26.60
C SER A 269 -7.93 -6.55 -27.61
N LYS A 270 -9.15 -7.01 -27.32
CA LYS A 270 -10.36 -6.64 -28.04
C LYS A 270 -11.10 -5.56 -27.27
N GLU A 271 -11.91 -4.79 -27.97
CA GLU A 271 -12.75 -3.75 -27.33
C GLU A 271 -13.60 -4.35 -26.21
N GLY A 272 -13.45 -3.82 -25.00
CA GLY A 272 -14.15 -4.29 -23.80
C GLY A 272 -13.55 -5.53 -23.10
N GLU A 273 -12.48 -6.13 -23.63
CA GLU A 273 -11.81 -7.27 -22.96
C GLU A 273 -10.90 -6.78 -21.83
N GLN A 274 -11.15 -7.26 -20.60
CA GLN A 274 -10.29 -7.00 -19.46
C GLN A 274 -9.27 -8.11 -19.27
N PHE A 275 -8.03 -7.73 -18.96
CA PHE A 275 -6.93 -8.60 -18.54
C PHE A 275 -6.71 -8.51 -17.03
N LEU A 276 -6.02 -9.50 -16.48
CA LEU A 276 -5.40 -9.40 -15.16
C LEU A 276 -3.93 -9.04 -15.31
N ILE A 277 -3.50 -7.93 -14.74
CA ILE A 277 -2.10 -7.50 -14.73
C ILE A 277 -1.53 -7.79 -13.34
N ILE A 278 -0.60 -8.73 -13.25
CA ILE A 278 0.11 -9.05 -12.00
C ILE A 278 1.48 -8.38 -12.05
N ILE A 279 1.80 -7.58 -11.05
CA ILE A 279 3.08 -6.90 -10.92
C ILE A 279 3.76 -7.40 -9.67
N ASP A 280 4.83 -8.17 -9.83
CA ASP A 280 5.61 -8.68 -8.70
C ASP A 280 6.74 -7.69 -8.35
N GLU A 281 7.02 -7.55 -7.05
CA GLU A 281 7.90 -6.52 -6.47
C GLU A 281 7.52 -5.10 -6.94
N ALA A 282 6.22 -4.78 -6.81
CA ALA A 282 5.60 -3.55 -7.32
C ALA A 282 6.21 -2.26 -6.75
N HIS A 283 6.90 -2.32 -5.61
CA HIS A 283 7.62 -1.18 -5.03
C HIS A 283 8.69 -0.59 -5.95
N ARG A 284 9.12 -1.29 -7.00
CA ARG A 284 10.02 -0.76 -8.02
C ARG A 284 9.39 0.37 -8.86
N PHE A 285 8.07 0.40 -8.96
CA PHE A 285 7.30 1.36 -9.77
C PHE A 285 6.63 2.45 -8.94
N ARG A 286 7.27 2.87 -7.84
CA ARG A 286 6.75 3.92 -6.94
C ARG A 286 6.94 5.36 -7.45
N ASN A 287 7.75 5.57 -8.47
CA ASN A 287 8.03 6.89 -9.04
C ASN A 287 7.24 7.13 -10.33
N GLU A 288 6.12 7.86 -10.22
CA GLU A 288 5.24 8.16 -11.36
C GLU A 288 5.87 9.06 -12.44
N TYR A 289 7.08 9.59 -12.20
CA TYR A 289 7.80 10.44 -13.13
C TYR A 289 8.79 9.70 -14.03
N THR A 290 8.81 8.36 -14.00
CA THR A 290 9.65 7.52 -14.87
C THR A 290 8.90 7.06 -16.12
N GLN A 291 9.64 6.76 -17.19
CA GLN A 291 9.08 6.22 -18.43
C GLN A 291 8.48 4.84 -18.21
N ASP A 292 9.15 3.99 -17.43
CA ASP A 292 8.70 2.62 -17.15
C ASP A 292 7.37 2.64 -16.37
N TYR A 293 7.21 3.59 -15.44
CA TYR A 293 5.93 3.77 -14.77
C TYR A 293 4.82 4.19 -15.74
N ALA A 294 5.08 5.11 -16.67
CA ALA A 294 4.09 5.54 -17.65
C ALA A 294 3.66 4.39 -18.59
N LEU A 295 4.59 3.54 -19.02
CA LEU A 295 4.30 2.33 -19.80
C LEU A 295 3.45 1.35 -18.98
N LEU A 296 3.82 1.13 -17.73
CA LEU A 296 3.09 0.25 -16.82
C LEU A 296 1.68 0.79 -16.54
N HIS A 297 1.55 2.10 -16.33
CA HIS A 297 0.26 2.77 -16.13
C HIS A 297 -0.65 2.61 -17.36
N ASN A 298 -0.11 2.72 -18.57
CA ASN A 298 -0.83 2.43 -19.81
C ASN A 298 -1.33 0.98 -19.85
N LEU A 299 -0.48 0.00 -19.48
CA LEU A 299 -0.85 -1.42 -19.44
C LEU A 299 -1.96 -1.68 -18.41
N CYS A 300 -1.90 -1.03 -17.26
CA CYS A 300 -2.85 -1.21 -16.15
C CYS A 300 -4.22 -0.56 -16.41
N SER A 301 -4.27 0.52 -17.18
CA SER A 301 -5.51 1.28 -17.44
C SER A 301 -6.60 0.42 -18.09
N GLY A 302 -7.79 0.39 -17.47
CA GLY A 302 -8.95 -0.40 -17.91
C GLY A 302 -8.87 -1.90 -17.58
N ASN A 303 -7.79 -2.35 -16.95
CA ASN A 303 -7.56 -3.73 -16.57
C ASN A 303 -7.69 -3.95 -15.05
N LYS A 304 -7.77 -5.22 -14.62
CA LYS A 304 -7.66 -5.58 -13.21
C LYS A 304 -6.19 -5.72 -12.83
N VAL A 305 -5.79 -5.09 -11.72
CA VAL A 305 -4.38 -4.97 -11.34
C VAL A 305 -4.12 -5.61 -9.98
N LEU A 306 -3.18 -6.55 -9.93
CA LEU A 306 -2.75 -7.20 -8.69
C LEU A 306 -1.29 -6.90 -8.43
N LEU A 307 -1.03 -6.10 -7.41
CA LEU A 307 0.32 -5.74 -6.98
C LEU A 307 0.80 -6.66 -5.87
N LEU A 308 2.01 -7.17 -6.00
CA LEU A 308 2.67 -7.97 -4.98
C LEU A 308 3.88 -7.21 -4.45
N THR A 309 3.95 -6.99 -3.15
CA THR A 309 5.10 -6.38 -2.50
C THR A 309 5.12 -6.75 -1.02
N ALA A 310 6.30 -6.93 -0.44
CA ALA A 310 6.40 -7.11 1.01
C ALA A 310 6.41 -5.75 1.74
N THR A 311 6.71 -4.69 1.02
CA THR A 311 6.90 -3.33 1.54
C THR A 311 6.16 -2.34 0.65
N PRO A 312 4.84 -2.17 0.83
CA PRO A 312 4.06 -1.21 0.05
C PRO A 312 4.48 0.24 0.33
N PHE A 313 5.21 0.43 1.42
CA PHE A 313 5.71 1.71 1.91
C PHE A 313 7.22 1.66 2.08
N ASN A 314 7.97 2.37 1.24
CA ASN A 314 9.41 2.44 1.39
C ASN A 314 9.89 3.79 1.92
N ASN A 315 9.36 4.94 1.47
CA ASN A 315 10.00 6.21 1.76
C ASN A 315 9.06 7.39 2.07
N GLN A 316 7.87 7.46 1.48
CA GLN A 316 6.98 8.62 1.62
C GLN A 316 5.54 8.29 1.16
N PRO A 317 4.53 9.10 1.55
CA PRO A 317 3.14 8.89 1.12
C PRO A 317 2.95 8.82 -0.40
N ALA A 318 3.85 9.47 -1.18
CA ALA A 318 3.82 9.44 -2.63
C ALA A 318 4.05 8.03 -3.22
N ASP A 319 4.81 7.17 -2.53
CA ASP A 319 5.13 5.82 -3.02
C ASP A 319 3.88 4.93 -3.13
N ILE A 320 3.06 4.90 -2.07
CA ILE A 320 1.80 4.14 -2.09
C ILE A 320 0.77 4.81 -3.01
N TYR A 321 0.76 6.14 -3.08
CA TYR A 321 -0.12 6.87 -3.99
C TYR A 321 0.16 6.50 -5.45
N ALA A 322 1.44 6.46 -5.86
CA ALA A 322 1.83 6.03 -7.19
C ALA A 322 1.37 4.59 -7.49
N MET A 323 1.49 3.65 -6.54
CA MET A 323 1.01 2.28 -6.73
C MET A 323 -0.51 2.21 -6.90
N ILE A 324 -1.27 2.95 -6.09
CA ILE A 324 -2.74 2.99 -6.18
C ILE A 324 -3.19 3.64 -7.50
N LYS A 325 -2.49 4.66 -7.97
CA LYS A 325 -2.79 5.37 -9.24
C LYS A 325 -2.69 4.46 -10.46
N LEU A 326 -2.02 3.30 -10.39
CA LEU A 326 -2.00 2.31 -11.47
C LEU A 326 -3.39 1.75 -11.79
N PHE A 327 -4.34 1.77 -10.85
CA PHE A 327 -5.68 1.20 -11.03
C PHE A 327 -6.82 2.06 -10.46
N GLN A 328 -6.51 3.22 -9.86
CA GLN A 328 -7.48 4.19 -9.36
C GLN A 328 -7.26 5.54 -10.01
N ILE A 329 -8.33 6.15 -10.50
CA ILE A 329 -8.30 7.53 -11.01
C ILE A 329 -8.53 8.46 -9.81
N PRO A 330 -7.59 9.35 -9.44
CA PRO A 330 -7.64 10.11 -8.20
C PRO A 330 -8.89 10.97 -7.98
N SER A 331 -9.44 11.56 -9.04
CA SER A 331 -10.66 12.40 -8.95
C SER A 331 -11.97 11.59 -9.00
N CYS A 332 -11.92 10.36 -9.49
CA CYS A 332 -13.07 9.47 -9.68
C CYS A 332 -12.85 8.11 -9.00
N SER A 333 -12.16 8.09 -7.84
CA SER A 333 -11.85 6.86 -7.12
C SER A 333 -13.09 6.10 -6.70
N THR A 334 -13.05 4.77 -6.83
CA THR A 334 -14.09 3.87 -6.34
C THR A 334 -14.09 3.73 -4.83
N LEU A 335 -13.02 4.16 -4.15
CA LEU A 335 -12.88 4.09 -2.70
C LEU A 335 -13.91 4.96 -1.98
N LYS A 336 -14.62 4.38 -1.02
CA LYS A 336 -15.57 5.09 -0.15
C LYS A 336 -14.94 5.50 1.18
N THR A 337 -13.73 5.05 1.47
CA THR A 337 -12.94 5.43 2.65
C THR A 337 -12.34 6.83 2.56
N VAL A 338 -12.52 7.52 1.45
CA VAL A 338 -12.02 8.88 1.18
C VAL A 338 -12.98 9.64 0.26
N GLU A 339 -13.17 10.92 0.50
CA GLU A 339 -14.05 11.77 -0.32
C GLU A 339 -13.39 12.13 -1.66
N ASN A 340 -12.08 12.41 -1.65
CA ASN A 340 -11.26 12.67 -2.82
C ASN A 340 -9.85 12.12 -2.60
N LEU A 341 -9.51 11.05 -3.30
CA LEU A 341 -8.24 10.34 -3.14
C LEU A 341 -7.03 11.25 -3.37
N GLY A 342 -7.05 11.97 -4.46
CA GLY A 342 -5.95 12.83 -4.81
C GLY A 342 -5.76 14.03 -3.87
N ALA A 343 -6.83 14.69 -3.42
CA ALA A 343 -6.75 15.80 -2.48
C ALA A 343 -6.20 15.33 -1.12
N SER A 344 -6.66 14.18 -0.65
CA SER A 344 -6.23 13.60 0.63
C SER A 344 -4.74 13.22 0.61
N PHE A 345 -4.27 12.55 -0.44
CA PHE A 345 -2.84 12.21 -0.54
C PHE A 345 -1.94 13.44 -0.70
N LYS A 346 -2.40 14.50 -1.35
CA LYS A 346 -1.64 15.76 -1.42
C LYS A 346 -1.49 16.44 -0.08
N ASP A 347 -2.58 16.51 0.70
CA ASP A 347 -2.49 17.02 2.06
C ASP A 347 -1.46 16.24 2.86
N LEU A 348 -1.51 14.91 2.81
CA LEU A 348 -0.57 14.02 3.49
C LEU A 348 0.88 14.22 3.01
N MET A 349 1.11 14.36 1.70
CA MET A 349 2.43 14.65 1.13
C MET A 349 2.95 16.03 1.53
N SER A 350 2.08 17.05 1.56
CA SER A 350 2.42 18.40 1.98
C SER A 350 2.80 18.44 3.47
N ARG A 351 2.02 17.79 4.32
CA ARG A 351 2.28 17.67 5.77
C ARG A 351 3.61 16.95 6.01
N TYR A 352 3.85 15.83 5.33
CA TYR A 352 5.10 15.10 5.41
C TYR A 352 6.31 15.95 4.98
N LYS A 353 6.18 16.70 3.89
CA LYS A 353 7.22 17.62 3.42
C LYS A 353 7.51 18.72 4.45
N THR A 354 6.48 19.36 4.99
CA THR A 354 6.61 20.40 6.03
C THR A 354 7.27 19.85 7.30
N LEU A 355 6.91 18.63 7.69
CA LEU A 355 7.53 17.93 8.82
C LEU A 355 9.02 17.73 8.61
N ARG A 356 9.41 17.27 7.41
CA ARG A 356 10.82 17.10 7.03
C ARG A 356 11.60 18.41 7.01
N GLU A 357 10.99 19.50 6.55
CA GLU A 357 11.60 20.83 6.55
C GLU A 357 11.79 21.37 7.99
N LYS A 358 10.81 21.19 8.88
CA LYS A 358 10.88 21.55 10.29
C LYS A 358 11.95 20.75 11.03
N GLN A 359 12.05 19.44 10.77
CA GLN A 359 13.07 18.57 11.33
C GLN A 359 14.49 19.03 10.94
N LYS A 360 14.72 19.31 9.65
CA LYS A 360 16.00 19.84 9.16
C LYS A 360 16.39 21.17 9.78
N ALA A 361 15.40 22.00 10.13
CA ALA A 361 15.60 23.31 10.76
C ALA A 361 15.66 23.23 12.31
N GLU A 362 15.64 22.03 12.90
CA GLU A 362 15.60 21.77 14.35
C GLU A 362 14.49 22.56 15.09
N LYS A 363 13.35 22.76 14.42
CA LYS A 363 12.21 23.56 14.92
C LYS A 363 11.07 22.72 15.50
N ILE A 364 11.27 21.43 15.68
CA ILE A 364 10.23 20.48 16.12
C ILE A 364 10.86 19.43 17.04
N THR A 365 10.14 19.02 18.06
CA THR A 365 10.56 17.98 19.00
C THR A 365 10.31 16.57 18.44
N ASP A 366 11.04 15.57 18.92
CA ASP A 366 10.87 14.17 18.48
C ASP A 366 9.47 13.64 18.79
N ASP A 367 8.86 14.05 19.92
CA ASP A 367 7.47 13.66 20.26
C ASP A 367 6.44 14.27 19.31
N GLU A 368 6.64 15.52 18.87
CA GLU A 368 5.75 16.14 17.88
C GLU A 368 5.92 15.51 16.50
N ILE A 369 7.16 15.15 16.11
CA ILE A 369 7.43 14.40 14.88
C ILE A 369 6.67 13.09 14.90
N LYS A 370 6.79 12.33 15.99
CA LYS A 370 6.13 11.04 16.17
C LYS A 370 4.61 11.16 16.05
N ALA A 371 4.01 12.11 16.78
CA ALA A 371 2.57 12.30 16.75
C ALA A 371 2.04 12.64 15.35
N GLU A 372 2.75 13.50 14.60
CA GLU A 372 2.36 13.88 13.24
C GLU A 372 2.52 12.73 12.25
N VAL A 373 3.61 11.94 12.37
CA VAL A 373 3.84 10.74 11.57
C VAL A 373 2.76 9.69 11.82
N ASP A 374 2.40 9.45 13.07
CA ASP A 374 1.35 8.49 13.44
C ASP A 374 -0.02 8.91 12.88
N ASP A 375 -0.36 10.21 12.91
CA ASP A 375 -1.61 10.70 12.32
C ASP A 375 -1.64 10.53 10.79
N ILE A 376 -0.54 10.90 10.11
CA ILE A 376 -0.41 10.69 8.66
C ILE A 376 -0.58 9.21 8.31
N ALA A 377 0.07 8.33 9.05
CA ALA A 377 0.03 6.90 8.83
C ALA A 377 -1.35 6.29 9.08
N LYS A 378 -2.04 6.68 10.15
CA LYS A 378 -3.42 6.24 10.43
C LYS A 378 -4.37 6.63 9.32
N LYS A 379 -4.23 7.85 8.79
CA LYS A 379 -5.04 8.32 7.66
C LYS A 379 -4.79 7.52 6.39
N ILE A 380 -3.51 7.26 6.07
CA ILE A 380 -3.17 6.44 4.89
C ILE A 380 -3.74 5.03 5.05
N ARG A 381 -3.54 4.35 6.19
CA ARG A 381 -4.11 3.02 6.45
C ARG A 381 -5.62 3.00 6.24
N SER A 382 -6.33 3.99 6.76
CA SER A 382 -7.77 4.10 6.60
C SER A 382 -8.19 4.19 5.12
N ILE A 383 -7.48 5.00 4.33
CA ILE A 383 -7.77 5.17 2.90
C ILE A 383 -7.55 3.87 2.14
N ILE A 384 -6.42 3.19 2.38
CA ILE A 384 -6.00 2.02 1.59
C ILE A 384 -6.56 0.69 2.10
N SER A 385 -7.22 0.67 3.25
CA SER A 385 -7.69 -0.56 3.90
C SER A 385 -8.50 -1.50 2.99
N PRO A 386 -9.34 -1.03 2.04
CA PRO A 386 -10.05 -1.92 1.12
C PRO A 386 -9.16 -2.56 0.05
N LEU A 387 -7.97 -2.00 -0.20
CA LEU A 387 -7.08 -2.38 -1.29
C LEU A 387 -5.91 -3.25 -0.84
N VAL A 388 -5.49 -3.13 0.43
CA VAL A 388 -4.24 -3.74 0.92
C VAL A 388 -4.55 -4.92 1.83
N ILE A 389 -4.04 -6.07 1.45
CA ILE A 389 -4.12 -7.32 2.22
C ILE A 389 -2.73 -7.59 2.78
N ARG A 390 -2.60 -7.51 4.12
CA ARG A 390 -1.33 -7.72 4.82
C ARG A 390 -1.51 -8.59 6.05
N ARG A 391 -0.59 -9.54 6.23
CA ARG A 391 -0.49 -10.37 7.43
C ARG A 391 0.97 -10.60 7.77
N SER A 392 1.23 -10.69 9.06
CA SER A 392 2.51 -11.06 9.66
C SER A 392 2.46 -12.48 10.22
N ARG A 393 3.58 -12.99 10.68
CA ARG A 393 3.63 -14.29 11.38
C ARG A 393 2.97 -14.22 12.74
N LEU A 394 3.03 -13.08 13.42
CA LEU A 394 2.32 -12.86 14.68
C LEU A 394 0.80 -12.89 14.47
N ASP A 395 0.28 -12.28 13.41
CA ASP A 395 -1.14 -12.41 13.07
C ASP A 395 -1.56 -13.87 12.90
N LEU A 396 -0.70 -14.70 12.27
CA LEU A 396 -0.97 -16.12 12.07
C LEU A 396 -0.90 -16.92 13.38
N GLN A 397 -0.16 -16.48 14.38
CA GLN A 397 -0.10 -17.09 15.71
C GLN A 397 -1.23 -16.62 16.61
N ASP A 398 -1.57 -15.34 16.55
CA ASP A 398 -2.50 -14.69 17.48
C ASP A 398 -3.97 -14.81 17.07
N ILE A 399 -4.26 -14.89 15.78
CA ILE A 399 -5.62 -15.11 15.30
C ILE A 399 -5.95 -16.61 15.41
N PRO A 400 -6.89 -17.02 16.30
CA PRO A 400 -7.13 -18.43 16.62
C PRO A 400 -7.50 -19.27 15.39
N GLU A 401 -8.22 -18.73 14.42
CA GLU A 401 -8.64 -19.42 13.20
C GLU A 401 -7.42 -19.82 12.36
N TYR A 402 -6.41 -18.93 12.26
CA TYR A 402 -5.18 -19.21 11.52
C TYR A 402 -4.27 -20.17 12.29
N ALA A 403 -4.08 -19.90 13.59
CA ALA A 403 -3.26 -20.75 14.46
C ALA A 403 -3.76 -22.21 14.50
N ASN A 404 -5.07 -22.42 14.64
CA ASN A 404 -5.67 -23.74 14.66
C ASN A 404 -5.55 -24.44 13.29
N ASN A 405 -5.77 -23.71 12.19
CA ASN A 405 -5.60 -24.27 10.85
C ASN A 405 -4.14 -24.71 10.58
N LEU A 406 -3.15 -23.88 10.96
CA LEU A 406 -1.74 -24.23 10.83
C LEU A 406 -1.38 -25.48 11.62
N LYS A 407 -1.88 -25.61 12.87
CA LYS A 407 -1.69 -26.82 13.69
C LYS A 407 -2.31 -28.05 13.02
N GLN A 408 -3.52 -27.96 12.47
CA GLN A 408 -4.19 -29.05 11.75
C GLN A 408 -3.39 -29.49 10.50
N GLN A 409 -2.70 -28.57 9.85
CA GLN A 409 -1.85 -28.81 8.69
C GLN A 409 -0.41 -29.23 9.07
N ASN A 410 -0.12 -29.43 10.37
CA ASN A 410 1.22 -29.74 10.91
C ASN A 410 2.29 -28.71 10.50
N ILE A 411 1.91 -27.43 10.40
CA ILE A 411 2.82 -26.33 10.06
C ILE A 411 3.20 -25.59 11.34
N GLN A 412 4.50 -25.56 11.61
CA GLN A 412 5.06 -24.84 12.74
C GLN A 412 5.65 -23.49 12.27
N LEU A 413 5.13 -22.40 12.83
CA LEU A 413 5.71 -21.08 12.64
C LEU A 413 6.90 -20.93 13.60
N VAL A 414 8.02 -20.45 13.07
CA VAL A 414 9.17 -20.06 13.89
C VAL A 414 9.42 -18.58 13.69
N LEU A 415 9.43 -17.83 14.77
CA LEU A 415 9.98 -16.48 14.78
C LEU A 415 11.50 -16.61 14.85
N PRO A 416 12.26 -15.81 14.07
CA PRO A 416 13.68 -15.74 14.21
C PRO A 416 14.07 -15.26 15.63
N ASP A 417 15.21 -15.73 16.13
CA ASP A 417 15.76 -15.19 17.38
C ASP A 417 16.16 -13.71 17.21
N ASP A 418 16.26 -12.98 18.30
CA ASP A 418 16.73 -11.59 18.27
C ASP A 418 18.10 -11.51 17.59
N PRO A 419 18.31 -10.53 16.72
CA PRO A 419 19.57 -10.38 16.01
C PRO A 419 20.75 -10.15 16.97
N GLU A 420 21.83 -10.91 16.77
CA GLU A 420 23.09 -10.75 17.50
C GLU A 420 24.01 -9.78 16.76
N GLU A 421 24.57 -8.86 17.50
CA GLU A 421 25.48 -7.85 16.96
C GLU A 421 26.92 -8.36 16.99
N LEU A 422 27.63 -8.18 15.88
CA LEU A 422 29.02 -8.58 15.74
C LEU A 422 29.90 -7.33 15.85
N GLU A 423 30.82 -7.39 16.79
CA GLU A 423 31.84 -6.37 17.01
C GLU A 423 33.23 -6.91 16.62
N TYR A 424 34.10 -6.02 16.19
CA TYR A 424 35.50 -6.35 15.91
C TYR A 424 36.42 -5.26 16.45
N ASP A 425 37.58 -5.66 16.93
CA ASP A 425 38.56 -4.75 17.53
C ASP A 425 39.54 -4.21 16.47
N LEU A 426 39.53 -2.91 16.26
CA LEU A 426 40.46 -2.23 15.34
C LEU A 426 41.89 -2.15 15.85
N SER A 427 42.09 -2.34 17.15
CA SER A 427 43.42 -2.38 17.79
C SER A 427 44.42 -1.32 17.27
N GLY A 428 45.54 -1.73 16.69
CA GLY A 428 46.56 -0.83 16.15
C GLY A 428 46.20 -0.05 14.88
N LEU A 429 45.03 -0.30 14.26
CA LEU A 429 44.56 0.40 13.05
C LEU A 429 43.62 1.56 13.38
N LYS A 430 43.21 1.74 14.62
CA LYS A 430 42.18 2.74 15.01
C LYS A 430 42.49 4.16 14.51
N GLU A 431 43.71 4.64 14.71
CA GLU A 431 44.11 6.01 14.29
C GLU A 431 44.09 6.14 12.77
N LEU A 432 44.59 5.13 12.03
CA LEU A 432 44.54 5.12 10.57
C LEU A 432 43.10 5.08 10.06
N TYR A 433 42.22 4.29 10.69
CA TYR A 433 40.83 4.17 10.38
C TYR A 433 40.11 5.51 10.56
N LEU A 434 40.19 6.15 11.72
CA LEU A 434 39.58 7.45 12.02
C LEU A 434 40.09 8.55 11.09
N SER A 435 41.41 8.59 10.86
CA SER A 435 42.01 9.56 9.92
C SER A 435 41.52 9.36 8.50
N THR A 436 41.31 8.12 8.06
CA THR A 436 40.77 7.82 6.73
C THR A 436 39.34 8.32 6.61
N LEU A 437 38.48 7.99 7.60
CA LEU A 437 37.10 8.45 7.61
C LEU A 437 36.99 9.98 7.58
N ASP A 438 37.75 10.71 8.41
CA ASP A 438 37.73 12.17 8.41
C ASP A 438 38.09 12.76 7.04
N ARG A 439 39.06 12.14 6.34
CA ARG A 439 39.50 12.60 4.99
C ARG A 439 38.53 12.34 3.87
N ILE A 440 37.78 11.24 3.90
CA ILE A 440 36.90 10.85 2.80
C ILE A 440 35.46 11.32 2.99
N SER A 441 35.04 11.60 4.23
CA SER A 441 33.65 11.92 4.54
C SER A 441 33.33 13.41 4.42
N LYS A 442 34.17 14.30 4.93
CA LYS A 442 33.95 15.75 4.98
C LYS A 442 34.53 16.48 3.76
N SER A 443 33.79 17.44 3.22
CA SER A 443 34.26 18.30 2.13
C SER A 443 34.85 19.63 2.60
N GLU A 444 34.43 20.15 3.76
CA GLU A 444 34.82 21.44 4.30
C GLU A 444 34.85 21.43 5.83
N GLY A 445 35.67 22.29 6.43
CA GLY A 445 35.56 22.68 7.83
C GLY A 445 36.54 22.00 8.79
N GLY A 446 37.29 22.78 9.47
CA GLY A 446 38.26 22.49 10.52
C GLY A 446 39.41 23.48 10.39
N SER A 447 39.88 24.00 11.50
CA SER A 447 41.06 24.88 11.59
C SER A 447 42.38 24.22 11.19
N ASP A 448 42.32 22.99 10.70
CA ASP A 448 43.46 22.13 10.39
C ASP A 448 43.79 22.10 8.90
N SER A 449 45.08 22.19 8.59
CA SER A 449 45.63 22.19 7.23
C SER A 449 45.51 20.84 6.49
N VAL A 450 44.59 19.97 6.88
CA VAL A 450 44.45 18.63 6.32
C VAL A 450 43.52 18.64 5.11
N TYR A 451 44.00 18.21 3.94
CA TYR A 451 43.20 18.10 2.73
C TYR A 451 42.17 16.96 2.84
N ARG A 452 40.94 17.26 2.49
CA ARG A 452 39.79 16.32 2.47
C ARG A 452 39.31 16.08 1.04
N PHE A 453 38.75 14.89 0.78
CA PHE A 453 38.30 14.46 -0.54
C PHE A 453 37.13 15.34 -1.03
N LYS A 454 37.37 16.20 -2.01
CA LYS A 454 36.36 17.11 -2.59
C LYS A 454 35.44 16.42 -3.61
N ALA A 455 35.88 15.29 -4.16
CA ALA A 455 35.19 14.62 -5.29
C ALA A 455 35.01 15.58 -6.48
N ALA A 456 36.04 16.42 -6.74
CA ALA A 456 35.99 17.53 -7.70
C ALA A 456 35.66 17.07 -9.13
N ARG A 457 36.22 15.91 -9.55
CA ARG A 457 35.91 15.29 -10.85
C ARG A 457 34.40 15.21 -11.14
N TYR A 458 33.59 14.92 -10.13
CA TYR A 458 32.16 14.65 -10.27
C TYR A 458 31.28 15.92 -10.30
N SER A 459 31.90 17.09 -10.08
CA SER A 459 31.16 18.36 -9.99
C SER A 459 31.83 19.53 -10.71
N PRO A 460 32.29 19.39 -11.98
CA PRO A 460 33.00 20.44 -12.68
C PRO A 460 32.20 21.73 -12.85
N VAL A 461 30.88 21.68 -12.87
CA VAL A 461 30.00 22.87 -12.98
C VAL A 461 30.05 23.75 -11.73
N LEU A 462 30.47 23.23 -10.56
CA LEU A 462 30.73 24.03 -9.37
C LEU A 462 31.92 24.98 -9.50
N TYR A 463 32.82 24.67 -10.43
CA TYR A 463 34.06 25.45 -10.68
C TYR A 463 33.94 26.43 -11.84
N ILE A 464 32.72 26.73 -12.34
CA ILE A 464 32.54 27.75 -13.39
C ILE A 464 32.81 29.14 -12.82
N ARG A 465 33.51 29.97 -13.58
CA ARG A 465 33.81 31.37 -13.24
C ARG A 465 32.50 32.16 -13.20
N GLU A 466 32.23 32.87 -12.12
CA GLU A 466 30.94 33.57 -11.92
C GLU A 466 30.64 34.58 -13.03
N GLU A 467 31.67 35.31 -13.51
CA GLU A 467 31.54 36.28 -14.59
C GLU A 467 31.17 35.67 -15.96
N LEU A 468 31.36 34.36 -16.15
CA LEU A 468 31.07 33.66 -17.39
C LEU A 468 29.87 32.70 -17.28
N LYS A 469 29.29 32.60 -16.12
CA LYS A 469 28.22 31.67 -15.77
C LYS A 469 26.96 31.86 -16.63
N ASP A 470 26.51 33.11 -16.78
CA ASP A 470 25.30 33.40 -17.57
C ASP A 470 25.50 33.12 -19.07
N LYS A 471 26.72 33.40 -19.58
CA LYS A 471 27.07 33.10 -20.97
C LYS A 471 27.10 31.61 -21.24
N LEU A 472 27.74 30.81 -20.37
CA LEU A 472 27.77 29.38 -20.46
C LEU A 472 26.39 28.77 -20.27
N ALA A 473 25.58 29.29 -19.32
CA ALA A 473 24.22 28.84 -19.06
C ALA A 473 23.35 28.92 -20.34
N LYS A 474 23.44 30.04 -21.05
CA LYS A 474 22.73 30.25 -22.32
C LYS A 474 23.22 29.31 -23.43
N GLU A 475 24.55 29.16 -23.59
CA GLU A 475 25.14 28.22 -24.60
C GLU A 475 24.73 26.78 -24.31
N LEU A 476 24.64 26.38 -23.04
CA LEU A 476 24.24 25.02 -22.62
C LEU A 476 22.75 24.79 -22.82
N GLU A 477 21.90 25.74 -22.46
CA GLU A 477 20.44 25.65 -22.63
C GLU A 477 20.09 25.58 -24.14
N ASP A 478 20.76 26.37 -25.00
CA ASP A 478 20.59 26.35 -26.46
C ASP A 478 21.04 25.01 -27.11
N LYS A 479 22.13 24.42 -26.61
CA LYS A 479 22.69 23.17 -27.17
C LYS A 479 22.07 21.89 -26.62
N THR A 480 21.62 21.92 -25.38
CA THR A 480 21.21 20.70 -24.65
C THR A 480 19.74 20.70 -24.20
N GLY A 481 19.09 21.87 -24.15
CA GLY A 481 17.75 22.05 -23.57
C GLY A 481 17.70 21.90 -22.04
N VAL A 482 18.86 21.84 -21.34
CA VAL A 482 18.94 21.66 -19.88
C VAL A 482 19.32 22.96 -19.21
N LYS A 483 18.52 23.43 -18.24
CA LYS A 483 18.80 24.63 -17.44
C LYS A 483 20.03 24.44 -16.57
N PHE A 484 20.92 25.41 -16.54
CA PHE A 484 22.18 25.40 -15.81
C PHE A 484 22.00 25.10 -14.30
N ASN A 485 20.99 25.71 -13.64
CA ASN A 485 20.70 25.46 -12.22
C ASN A 485 20.31 24.01 -11.91
N LEU A 486 19.69 23.33 -12.87
CA LEU A 486 19.35 21.93 -12.75
C LEU A 486 20.61 21.05 -12.82
N LEU A 487 21.55 21.41 -13.71
CA LEU A 487 22.82 20.72 -13.84
C LEU A 487 23.69 20.92 -12.59
N LEU A 488 23.71 22.13 -12.06
CA LEU A 488 24.43 22.49 -10.82
C LEU A 488 23.95 21.63 -9.64
N GLY A 489 22.63 21.58 -9.40
CA GLY A 489 22.05 20.76 -8.33
C GLY A 489 22.33 19.28 -8.48
N ARG A 490 22.30 18.76 -9.72
CA ARG A 490 22.63 17.35 -10.01
C ARG A 490 24.09 17.03 -9.67
N GLN A 491 25.04 17.86 -10.08
CA GLN A 491 26.47 17.58 -9.84
C GLN A 491 26.85 17.73 -8.34
N THR A 492 26.23 18.65 -7.61
CA THR A 492 26.40 18.73 -6.17
C THR A 492 25.97 17.42 -5.47
N ASN A 493 24.83 16.87 -5.88
CA ASN A 493 24.35 15.60 -5.37
C ASN A 493 25.28 14.43 -5.71
N ILE A 494 25.88 14.42 -6.90
CA ILE A 494 26.82 13.36 -7.33
C ILE A 494 28.08 13.38 -6.47
N SER A 495 28.71 14.52 -6.27
CA SER A 495 29.94 14.57 -5.48
C SER A 495 29.71 14.15 -4.03
N SER A 496 28.55 14.53 -3.45
CA SER A 496 28.14 14.06 -2.15
C SER A 496 27.90 12.54 -2.11
N PHE A 497 27.27 12.00 -3.15
CA PHE A 497 27.03 10.57 -3.32
C PHE A 497 28.33 9.77 -3.43
N MET A 498 29.29 10.23 -4.21
CA MET A 498 30.57 9.53 -4.38
C MET A 498 31.39 9.47 -3.08
N ARG A 499 31.33 10.52 -2.22
CA ARG A 499 31.91 10.47 -0.88
C ARG A 499 31.19 9.46 0.00
N HIS A 500 29.87 9.47 -0.01
CA HIS A 500 29.04 8.52 0.73
C HIS A 500 29.34 7.07 0.32
N LEU A 501 29.40 6.79 -1.00
CA LEU A 501 29.74 5.47 -1.53
C LEU A 501 31.12 5.03 -1.06
N LEU A 502 32.12 5.91 -1.10
CA LEU A 502 33.48 5.58 -0.68
C LEU A 502 33.53 5.22 0.83
N VAL A 503 32.77 5.92 1.67
CA VAL A 503 32.62 5.56 3.10
C VAL A 503 31.93 4.22 3.26
N ALA A 504 30.82 3.97 2.58
CA ALA A 504 30.09 2.71 2.69
C ALA A 504 30.94 1.50 2.27
N ARG A 505 31.73 1.66 1.22
CA ARG A 505 32.66 0.60 0.75
C ARG A 505 33.82 0.40 1.69
N PHE A 506 34.33 1.46 2.31
CA PHE A 506 35.35 1.36 3.36
C PHE A 506 34.84 0.61 4.60
N GLU A 507 33.60 0.89 5.04
CA GLU A 507 32.94 0.19 6.14
C GLU A 507 32.60 -1.27 5.80
N SER A 508 32.34 -1.59 4.53
CA SER A 508 32.04 -2.94 4.08
C SER A 508 33.29 -3.85 4.20
N SER A 509 34.34 -3.56 3.43
CA SER A 509 35.58 -4.31 3.49
C SER A 509 36.79 -3.54 2.96
N VAL A 510 38.00 -3.91 3.39
CA VAL A 510 39.24 -3.35 2.86
C VAL A 510 39.40 -3.62 1.38
N ALA A 511 38.90 -4.74 0.86
CA ALA A 511 38.95 -5.08 -0.57
C ALA A 511 38.02 -4.17 -1.41
N ALA A 512 36.80 -3.93 -0.94
CA ALA A 512 35.89 -2.98 -1.60
C ALA A 512 36.45 -1.55 -1.62
N PHE A 513 37.08 -1.13 -0.52
CA PHE A 513 37.77 0.15 -0.46
C PHE A 513 38.94 0.23 -1.43
N GLN A 514 39.77 -0.81 -1.49
CA GLN A 514 40.91 -0.90 -2.40
C GLN A 514 40.47 -0.77 -3.88
N ALA A 515 39.44 -1.50 -4.28
CA ALA A 515 38.87 -1.42 -5.62
C ALA A 515 38.41 0.01 -5.93
N SER A 516 37.65 0.64 -5.01
CA SER A 516 37.16 2.00 -5.19
C SER A 516 38.26 3.02 -5.34
N LEU A 517 39.30 2.96 -4.52
CA LEU A 517 40.48 3.83 -4.66
C LEU A 517 41.13 3.66 -6.05
N GLY A 518 41.27 2.41 -6.53
CA GLY A 518 41.81 2.09 -7.86
C GLY A 518 41.02 2.77 -8.98
N TYR A 519 39.71 2.57 -9.01
CA TYR A 519 38.83 3.11 -10.05
C TYR A 519 38.79 4.64 -10.02
N MET A 520 38.61 5.25 -8.83
CA MET A 520 38.57 6.70 -8.71
C MET A 520 39.87 7.38 -9.12
N ILE A 521 41.03 6.78 -8.81
CA ILE A 521 42.34 7.29 -9.26
C ILE A 521 42.42 7.22 -10.77
N GLN A 522 42.16 6.04 -11.35
CA GLN A 522 42.27 5.79 -12.80
C GLN A 522 41.36 6.75 -13.60
N SER A 523 40.12 6.87 -13.22
CA SER A 523 39.17 7.73 -13.94
C SER A 523 39.50 9.22 -13.79
N SER A 524 40.02 9.64 -12.64
CA SER A 524 40.47 11.02 -12.46
C SER A 524 41.71 11.35 -13.27
N GLU A 525 42.66 10.41 -13.38
CA GLU A 525 43.82 10.53 -14.26
C GLU A 525 43.41 10.56 -15.73
N HIS A 526 42.38 9.79 -16.13
CA HIS A 526 41.83 9.82 -17.47
C HIS A 526 41.23 11.19 -17.80
N LEU A 527 40.48 11.79 -16.88
CA LEU A 527 39.96 13.15 -17.04
C LEU A 527 41.06 14.18 -17.21
N LEU A 528 42.15 14.14 -16.43
CA LEU A 528 43.27 15.07 -16.58
C LEU A 528 43.93 14.93 -17.94
N ARG A 529 44.16 13.68 -18.41
CA ARG A 529 44.69 13.44 -19.77
C ARG A 529 43.76 13.96 -20.89
N TRP A 530 42.44 13.87 -20.67
CA TRP A 530 41.47 14.45 -21.61
C TRP A 530 41.58 15.97 -21.68
N ILE A 531 41.64 16.61 -20.49
CA ILE A 531 41.78 18.08 -20.37
C ILE A 531 43.09 18.54 -21.04
N GLU A 532 44.20 17.87 -20.79
CA GLU A 532 45.52 18.18 -21.38
C GLU A 532 45.47 18.11 -22.90
N LYS A 533 44.84 17.07 -23.51
CA LYS A 533 44.74 16.88 -24.94
C LYS A 533 43.73 17.80 -25.62
N ARG A 534 42.61 18.10 -25.01
CA ARG A 534 41.49 18.79 -25.67
C ARG A 534 41.17 20.18 -25.11
N HIS A 535 41.76 20.57 -24.00
CA HIS A 535 41.46 21.81 -23.28
C HIS A 535 39.97 22.00 -22.95
N LYS A 536 39.24 20.87 -22.72
CA LYS A 536 37.81 20.82 -22.45
C LYS A 536 37.49 19.77 -21.39
N ILE A 537 36.40 19.99 -20.70
CA ILE A 537 35.86 19.03 -19.72
C ILE A 537 34.61 18.36 -20.30
N PRO A 538 34.54 17.01 -20.34
CA PRO A 538 33.33 16.32 -20.74
C PRO A 538 32.26 16.40 -19.65
N VAL A 539 31.05 16.81 -20.03
CA VAL A 539 29.90 16.90 -19.10
C VAL A 539 28.68 16.26 -19.78
N PHE A 540 27.94 15.44 -19.07
CA PHE A 540 26.87 14.63 -19.63
C PHE A 540 25.60 15.43 -19.95
N LYS A 541 25.02 15.20 -21.14
CA LYS A 541 23.81 15.92 -21.65
C LYS A 541 22.51 15.57 -20.94
N LYS A 542 22.35 14.33 -20.54
CA LYS A 542 21.12 13.81 -19.92
C LYS A 542 21.43 12.82 -18.81
N GLY A 543 22.33 13.17 -17.92
CA GLY A 543 22.52 12.33 -16.75
C GLY A 543 21.30 12.44 -15.84
N ASN A 544 20.24 11.66 -16.09
CA ASN A 544 19.50 11.13 -14.98
C ASN A 544 20.46 10.15 -14.31
N LEU A 545 21.32 10.67 -13.44
CA LEU A 545 21.94 9.78 -12.48
C LEU A 545 20.81 9.18 -11.69
N PRO A 546 20.80 7.86 -11.51
CA PRO A 546 19.83 7.25 -10.67
C PRO A 546 19.89 7.97 -9.32
N ASP A 547 18.72 8.24 -8.75
CA ASP A 547 18.59 8.62 -7.37
C ASP A 547 19.48 7.66 -6.56
N VAL A 548 20.23 8.17 -5.58
CA VAL A 548 21.10 7.35 -4.72
C VAL A 548 20.35 6.13 -4.19
N GLU A 549 19.09 6.31 -3.82
CA GLU A 549 18.22 5.23 -3.36
C GLU A 549 17.87 4.24 -4.49
N ALA A 550 17.55 4.72 -5.67
CA ALA A 550 17.25 3.87 -6.82
C ALA A 550 18.48 3.07 -7.29
N PHE A 551 19.69 3.62 -7.16
CA PHE A 551 20.92 2.90 -7.45
C PHE A 551 21.16 1.75 -6.47
N TYR A 552 21.06 2.03 -5.16
CA TYR A 552 21.15 0.97 -4.14
C TYR A 552 20.00 -0.03 -4.19
N GLU A 553 18.81 0.39 -4.59
CA GLU A 553 17.64 -0.49 -4.75
C GLU A 553 17.67 -1.33 -6.02
N SER A 554 18.33 -0.86 -7.09
CA SER A 554 18.48 -1.63 -8.34
C SER A 554 19.49 -2.78 -8.23
N GLY A 555 20.20 -2.90 -7.10
CA GLY A 555 21.24 -3.90 -6.91
C GLY A 555 22.57 -3.52 -7.53
N GLY A 556 22.74 -2.25 -7.87
CA GLY A 556 24.04 -1.69 -8.28
C GLY A 556 25.05 -1.89 -7.16
N ASP A 557 26.08 -2.66 -7.40
CA ASP A 557 26.99 -3.12 -6.38
C ASP A 557 28.33 -2.38 -6.34
N GLY A 558 28.46 -1.28 -7.07
CA GLY A 558 29.68 -0.55 -6.86
C GLY A 558 30.06 0.57 -7.82
N THR A 559 31.25 1.09 -7.52
CA THR A 559 31.95 2.13 -8.27
C THR A 559 32.20 1.75 -9.72
N GLU A 560 32.39 0.45 -10.00
CA GLU A 560 32.65 -0.04 -11.36
C GLU A 560 31.45 0.18 -12.29
N GLU A 561 30.22 -0.13 -11.85
CA GLU A 561 29.01 0.13 -12.63
C GLU A 561 28.75 1.63 -12.83
N ILE A 562 29.10 2.46 -11.83
CA ILE A 562 29.00 3.91 -11.96
C ILE A 562 30.07 4.45 -12.92
N GLU A 563 31.30 3.96 -12.82
CA GLU A 563 32.37 4.36 -13.73
C GLU A 563 32.17 3.81 -15.15
N GLU A 564 31.69 2.57 -15.32
CA GLU A 564 31.21 2.06 -16.61
C GLU A 564 30.00 2.83 -17.14
N LEU A 565 29.10 3.30 -16.28
CA LEU A 565 28.02 4.21 -16.65
C LEU A 565 28.63 5.52 -17.19
N PHE A 566 29.66 6.08 -16.56
CA PHE A 566 30.34 7.25 -17.02
C PHE A 566 31.09 7.01 -18.34
N GLU A 567 31.71 5.86 -18.53
CA GLU A 567 32.38 5.47 -19.78
C GLU A 567 31.39 5.14 -20.92
N LYS A 568 30.28 4.41 -20.63
CA LYS A 568 29.21 4.15 -21.62
C LYS A 568 28.43 5.40 -22.02
N TYR A 569 28.46 6.47 -21.22
CA TYR A 569 27.86 7.75 -21.55
C TYR A 569 28.72 8.57 -22.53
N GLU A 570 30.02 8.27 -22.72
CA GLU A 570 30.79 8.81 -23.82
C GLU A 570 30.13 8.52 -25.17
N ASP A 571 29.52 7.35 -25.34
CA ASP A 571 28.78 6.96 -26.54
C ASP A 571 27.37 7.58 -26.65
N ARG A 572 26.78 8.11 -25.57
CA ARG A 572 25.39 8.60 -25.51
C ARG A 572 25.18 10.11 -25.48
N GLY A 573 26.23 10.88 -25.78
CA GLY A 573 26.13 12.33 -25.98
C GLY A 573 26.42 13.17 -24.72
N PHE A 574 27.67 13.34 -24.44
CA PHE A 574 28.19 14.40 -23.57
C PHE A 574 28.31 15.73 -24.34
N PHE A 575 28.43 16.83 -23.61
CA PHE A 575 28.91 18.10 -24.18
C PHE A 575 30.22 18.48 -23.49
N GLU A 576 31.06 19.21 -24.22
CA GLU A 576 32.34 19.64 -23.72
C GLU A 576 32.27 21.09 -23.26
N ILE A 577 32.73 21.39 -22.04
CA ILE A 577 32.93 22.73 -21.51
C ILE A 577 34.39 23.12 -21.75
N ASP A 578 34.60 24.24 -22.43
CA ASP A 578 35.94 24.80 -22.64
C ASP A 578 36.55 25.28 -21.34
N MET A 579 37.85 24.99 -21.10
CA MET A 579 38.55 25.33 -19.87
C MET A 579 38.57 26.83 -19.56
N LYS A 580 38.37 27.70 -20.56
CA LYS A 580 38.24 29.17 -20.30
C LYS A 580 37.07 29.53 -19.40
N TYR A 581 36.04 28.71 -19.32
CA TYR A 581 34.88 28.88 -18.44
C TYR A 581 35.13 28.38 -17.03
N VAL A 582 36.16 27.56 -16.80
CA VAL A 582 36.43 26.88 -15.54
C VAL A 582 37.53 27.54 -14.74
N LYS A 583 37.43 27.60 -13.42
CA LYS A 583 38.47 28.09 -12.52
C LYS A 583 39.66 27.11 -12.55
N ASP A 584 40.84 27.66 -12.37
CA ASP A 584 42.10 26.89 -12.34
C ASP A 584 42.11 25.91 -11.13
N ASP A 585 41.41 26.26 -10.05
CA ASP A 585 41.25 25.44 -8.83
C ASP A 585 40.66 24.02 -9.16
N PHE A 586 39.92 23.87 -10.27
CA PHE A 586 39.33 22.57 -10.64
C PHE A 586 40.40 21.50 -10.88
N VAL A 587 41.40 21.82 -11.71
CA VAL A 587 42.47 20.88 -12.02
C VAL A 587 43.30 20.59 -10.78
N THR A 588 43.61 21.64 -10.00
CA THR A 588 44.37 21.55 -8.73
C THR A 588 43.65 20.67 -7.73
N ASP A 589 42.30 20.81 -7.59
CA ASP A 589 41.52 19.99 -6.69
C ASP A 589 41.40 18.54 -7.17
N VAL A 590 41.28 18.27 -8.47
CA VAL A 590 41.31 16.91 -9.02
C VAL A 590 42.67 16.25 -8.78
N GLU A 591 43.78 16.96 -8.98
CA GLU A 591 45.12 16.46 -8.71
C GLU A 591 45.33 16.18 -7.20
N ALA A 592 44.84 17.07 -6.32
CA ALA A 592 44.90 16.88 -4.87
C ALA A 592 44.04 15.69 -4.41
N ASP A 593 42.85 15.51 -4.99
CA ASP A 593 42.00 14.33 -4.77
C ASP A 593 42.74 13.03 -5.16
N ILE A 594 43.36 12.99 -6.35
CA ILE A 594 44.16 11.85 -6.81
C ILE A 594 45.30 11.56 -5.82
N GLN A 595 46.02 12.59 -5.38
CA GLN A 595 47.13 12.43 -4.46
C GLN A 595 46.68 11.93 -3.10
N LEU A 596 45.55 12.41 -2.58
CA LEU A 596 44.93 11.91 -1.36
C LEU A 596 44.59 10.41 -1.47
N LEU A 597 43.87 10.01 -2.56
CA LEU A 597 43.47 8.63 -2.76
C LEU A 597 44.69 7.69 -2.93
N LYS A 598 45.74 8.13 -3.62
CA LYS A 598 47.02 7.39 -3.73
C LYS A 598 47.70 7.24 -2.37
N ASN A 599 47.72 8.29 -1.55
CA ASN A 599 48.29 8.23 -0.20
C ASN A 599 47.51 7.26 0.71
N LEU A 600 46.20 7.31 0.69
CA LEU A 600 45.36 6.35 1.41
C LEU A 600 45.60 4.92 0.93
N ARG A 601 45.72 4.68 -0.35
CA ARG A 601 46.04 3.35 -0.92
C ARG A 601 47.36 2.85 -0.39
N VAL A 602 48.42 3.68 -0.35
CA VAL A 602 49.72 3.27 0.18
C VAL A 602 49.67 3.04 1.69
N GLN A 603 48.95 3.84 2.45
CA GLN A 603 48.81 3.67 3.90
C GLN A 603 48.12 2.37 4.27
N TRP A 604 47.05 1.98 3.57
CA TRP A 604 46.30 0.74 3.83
C TRP A 604 46.92 -0.51 3.21
N PHE A 605 47.49 -0.42 2.03
CA PHE A 605 47.90 -1.59 1.21
C PHE A 605 49.41 -1.65 0.96
N GLY A 606 50.17 -0.67 1.39
CA GLY A 606 51.61 -0.62 1.11
C GLY A 606 51.93 -0.34 -0.36
N LYS A 607 53.19 -0.43 -0.74
CA LYS A 607 53.64 -0.26 -2.15
C LYS A 607 53.30 -1.46 -3.02
N ASP A 608 53.15 -2.64 -2.41
CA ASP A 608 52.76 -3.90 -3.05
C ASP A 608 51.27 -4.05 -3.30
N ASN A 609 50.47 -3.08 -2.84
CA ASN A 609 49.02 -3.03 -2.96
C ASN A 609 48.33 -4.31 -2.42
N MET A 610 48.88 -4.88 -1.31
CA MET A 610 48.35 -6.09 -0.67
C MET A 610 47.64 -5.75 0.64
N VAL A 611 46.52 -6.42 0.93
CA VAL A 611 45.85 -6.33 2.23
C VAL A 611 46.74 -6.90 3.32
N LYS A 612 47.15 -6.08 4.28
CA LYS A 612 48.10 -6.50 5.36
C LYS A 612 47.40 -6.97 6.62
N SER A 613 46.22 -6.41 6.93
CA SER A 613 45.47 -6.76 8.13
C SER A 613 43.99 -6.39 7.88
N ASP A 614 43.08 -7.27 8.26
CA ASP A 614 41.65 -7.01 8.28
C ASP A 614 41.00 -7.63 9.53
N PRO A 615 40.96 -6.86 10.63
CA PRO A 615 40.40 -7.36 11.90
C PRO A 615 38.94 -7.81 11.79
N LYS A 616 38.14 -7.19 10.89
CA LYS A 616 36.74 -7.56 10.63
C LYS A 616 36.68 -8.96 10.01
N LEU A 617 37.49 -9.22 8.98
CA LEU A 617 37.57 -10.53 8.35
C LEU A 617 38.08 -11.62 9.31
N ASP A 618 39.14 -11.33 10.10
CA ASP A 618 39.69 -12.28 11.05
C ASP A 618 38.64 -12.67 12.10
N SER A 619 38.00 -11.70 12.72
CA SER A 619 36.86 -11.90 13.62
C SER A 619 35.74 -12.73 12.98
N PHE A 620 35.41 -12.45 11.75
CA PHE A 620 34.35 -13.15 11.02
C PHE A 620 34.70 -14.63 10.77
N ILE A 621 35.90 -14.93 10.30
CA ILE A 621 36.36 -16.30 10.07
C ILE A 621 36.31 -17.12 11.38
N ASP A 622 36.72 -16.52 12.52
CA ASP A 622 36.70 -17.19 13.80
C ASP A 622 35.26 -17.47 14.28
N ILE A 623 34.34 -16.54 14.08
CA ILE A 623 32.92 -16.72 14.39
C ILE A 623 32.33 -17.85 13.55
N VAL A 624 32.59 -17.86 12.24
CA VAL A 624 32.10 -18.90 11.31
C VAL A 624 32.66 -20.27 11.70
N ARG A 625 33.96 -20.36 12.02
CA ARG A 625 34.57 -21.60 12.51
C ARG A 625 33.92 -22.11 13.79
N LYS A 626 33.67 -21.21 14.75
CA LYS A 626 32.99 -21.53 16.00
C LYS A 626 31.57 -22.04 15.76
N GLN A 627 30.82 -21.40 14.90
CA GLN A 627 29.46 -21.82 14.53
C GLN A 627 29.46 -23.21 13.87
N MET A 628 30.34 -23.45 12.90
CA MET A 628 30.45 -24.75 12.24
C MET A 628 30.92 -25.86 13.16
N LYS A 629 31.73 -25.54 14.16
CA LYS A 629 32.17 -26.52 15.19
C LYS A 629 31.01 -26.87 16.13
N ASN A 630 30.22 -25.88 16.53
CA ASN A 630 29.11 -26.09 17.46
C ASN A 630 27.92 -26.79 16.80
N GLU A 631 27.61 -26.42 15.55
CA GLU A 631 26.49 -26.97 14.79
C GLU A 631 26.95 -27.35 13.36
N PRO A 632 27.64 -28.49 13.17
CA PRO A 632 28.26 -28.87 11.88
C PRO A 632 27.27 -28.99 10.69
N ASN A 633 26.02 -29.27 10.98
CA ASN A 633 24.97 -29.44 9.95
C ASN A 633 24.26 -28.14 9.60
N ARG A 634 24.48 -27.05 10.35
CA ARG A 634 23.85 -25.76 10.12
C ARG A 634 24.53 -25.04 8.97
N LYS A 635 23.79 -24.81 7.89
CA LYS A 635 24.26 -24.02 6.75
C LYS A 635 24.11 -22.52 7.04
N LEU A 636 25.06 -21.75 6.53
CA LEU A 636 25.18 -20.31 6.74
C LEU A 636 25.00 -19.55 5.43
N VAL A 637 24.32 -18.40 5.47
CA VAL A 637 24.26 -17.45 4.35
C VAL A 637 24.85 -16.12 4.79
N VAL A 638 25.80 -15.62 4.04
CA VAL A 638 26.49 -14.33 4.28
C VAL A 638 26.12 -13.37 3.19
N PHE A 639 25.58 -12.22 3.57
CA PHE A 639 25.19 -11.16 2.64
C PHE A 639 26.12 -9.95 2.74
N SER A 640 26.43 -9.38 1.59
CA SER A 640 27.07 -8.07 1.44
C SER A 640 26.40 -7.29 0.29
N GLU A 641 26.41 -5.96 0.38
CA GLU A 641 25.95 -5.10 -0.74
C GLU A 641 26.92 -5.11 -1.93
N PHE A 642 28.20 -5.43 -1.68
CA PHE A 642 29.28 -5.23 -2.67
C PHE A 642 29.86 -6.55 -3.17
N ALA A 643 29.90 -6.71 -4.51
CA ALA A 643 30.50 -7.90 -5.16
C ALA A 643 31.98 -8.10 -4.80
N ASP A 644 32.74 -7.01 -4.67
CA ASP A 644 34.14 -7.07 -4.23
C ASP A 644 34.29 -7.70 -2.85
N THR A 645 33.39 -7.33 -1.92
CA THR A 645 33.36 -7.94 -0.58
C THR A 645 32.96 -9.41 -0.66
N VAL A 646 31.97 -9.79 -1.47
CA VAL A 646 31.57 -11.20 -1.68
C VAL A 646 32.72 -12.03 -2.22
N ASN A 647 33.42 -11.53 -3.23
CA ASN A 647 34.59 -12.22 -3.81
C ASN A 647 35.70 -12.38 -2.77
N TYR A 648 36.03 -11.31 -2.04
CA TYR A 648 37.04 -11.29 -1.00
C TYR A 648 36.75 -12.30 0.13
N LEU A 649 35.51 -12.28 0.66
CA LEU A 649 35.08 -13.21 1.69
C LEU A 649 35.09 -14.67 1.22
N GLY A 650 34.61 -14.90 -0.02
CA GLY A 650 34.58 -16.23 -0.62
C GLY A 650 35.96 -16.83 -0.75
N GLU A 651 36.95 -16.05 -1.19
CA GLU A 651 38.35 -16.46 -1.31
C GLU A 651 38.99 -16.69 0.10
N ALA A 652 38.75 -15.77 1.04
CA ALA A 652 39.30 -15.91 2.39
C ALA A 652 38.73 -17.14 3.12
N LEU A 653 37.45 -17.42 3.00
CA LEU A 653 36.83 -18.61 3.60
C LEU A 653 37.29 -19.89 2.92
N ALA A 654 37.48 -19.92 1.60
CA ALA A 654 38.03 -21.06 0.86
C ALA A 654 39.49 -21.34 1.28
N ASN A 655 40.32 -20.29 1.39
CA ASN A 655 41.70 -20.40 1.90
C ASN A 655 41.76 -20.86 3.36
N ALA A 656 40.75 -20.57 4.15
CA ALA A 656 40.58 -21.04 5.50
C ALA A 656 40.13 -22.53 5.60
N GLY A 657 39.94 -23.21 4.45
CA GLY A 657 39.52 -24.61 4.32
C GLY A 657 38.03 -24.84 4.55
N LEU A 658 37.18 -23.81 4.41
CA LEU A 658 35.75 -23.89 4.62
C LEU A 658 34.98 -24.16 3.32
N PRO A 659 33.91 -25.00 3.32
CA PRO A 659 33.15 -25.34 2.11
C PRO A 659 32.20 -24.19 1.72
N VAL A 660 32.70 -23.22 0.97
CA VAL A 660 32.01 -21.97 0.60
C VAL A 660 31.68 -21.93 -0.89
N MET A 661 30.52 -21.39 -1.20
CA MET A 661 30.10 -20.98 -2.54
C MET A 661 29.88 -19.47 -2.55
N LYS A 662 30.41 -18.78 -3.58
CA LYS A 662 30.14 -17.35 -3.79
C LYS A 662 29.14 -17.15 -4.91
N TYR A 663 28.34 -16.08 -4.82
CA TYR A 663 27.33 -15.72 -5.81
C TYR A 663 27.09 -14.21 -5.90
N THR A 664 27.37 -13.65 -7.07
CA THR A 664 27.12 -12.28 -7.44
C THR A 664 26.22 -12.22 -8.70
N SER A 665 25.87 -11.04 -9.18
CA SER A 665 25.18 -10.88 -10.47
C SER A 665 25.95 -11.49 -11.65
N ALA A 666 27.27 -11.41 -11.63
CA ALA A 666 28.14 -12.01 -12.64
C ALA A 666 28.09 -13.55 -12.65
N ASP A 667 27.77 -14.17 -11.51
CA ASP A 667 27.68 -15.63 -11.34
C ASP A 667 26.32 -16.22 -11.70
N ALA A 668 25.38 -15.42 -12.20
CA ALA A 668 23.97 -15.77 -12.43
C ALA A 668 23.74 -16.76 -13.61
N THR A 669 24.55 -17.80 -13.71
CA THR A 669 24.41 -18.89 -14.69
C THR A 669 23.38 -19.94 -14.24
N SER A 670 22.81 -20.70 -15.20
CA SER A 670 21.85 -21.78 -14.89
C SER A 670 22.50 -22.85 -13.99
N ALA A 671 23.75 -23.20 -14.23
CA ALA A 671 24.48 -24.19 -13.44
C ALA A 671 24.66 -23.76 -11.97
N ASN A 672 25.02 -22.50 -11.73
CA ASN A 672 25.15 -21.98 -10.38
C ASN A 672 23.80 -21.90 -9.64
N LYS A 673 22.73 -21.54 -10.37
CA LYS A 673 21.36 -21.55 -9.83
C LYS A 673 20.93 -22.94 -9.38
N ASP A 674 21.17 -23.95 -10.19
CA ASP A 674 20.85 -25.34 -9.87
C ASP A 674 21.73 -25.86 -8.71
N CYS A 675 23.00 -25.44 -8.66
CA CYS A 675 23.91 -25.76 -7.54
C CYS A 675 23.42 -25.17 -6.21
N ILE A 676 22.98 -23.89 -6.19
CA ILE A 676 22.42 -23.25 -5.00
C ILE A 676 21.15 -23.96 -4.56
N ARG A 677 20.26 -24.28 -5.50
CA ARG A 677 19.02 -25.02 -5.18
C ARG A 677 19.33 -26.40 -4.59
N ALA A 678 20.27 -27.13 -5.17
CA ALA A 678 20.65 -28.44 -4.67
C ALA A 678 21.23 -28.38 -3.23
N ASN A 679 21.97 -27.34 -2.89
CA ASN A 679 22.63 -27.21 -1.60
C ASN A 679 21.78 -26.51 -0.53
N PHE A 680 20.91 -25.53 -0.90
CA PHE A 680 20.26 -24.64 0.06
C PHE A 680 18.73 -24.67 0.05
N ASP A 681 18.06 -25.28 -0.96
CA ASP A 681 16.61 -25.37 -1.04
C ASP A 681 16.08 -26.68 -0.43
N ALA A 682 15.33 -26.59 0.68
CA ALA A 682 14.64 -27.75 1.27
C ALA A 682 13.42 -28.21 0.47
N GLY A 683 12.96 -27.43 -0.50
CA GLY A 683 11.85 -27.74 -1.41
C GLY A 683 12.21 -28.77 -2.48
N LEU A 684 13.51 -28.95 -2.74
CA LEU A 684 13.98 -29.92 -3.72
C LEU A 684 13.78 -31.36 -3.22
N LYS A 685 13.48 -32.29 -4.13
CA LYS A 685 13.37 -33.71 -3.75
C LYS A 685 14.66 -34.19 -3.07
N PRO A 686 14.61 -34.98 -1.99
CA PRO A 686 15.80 -35.38 -1.20
C PRO A 686 16.91 -35.98 -2.05
N ILE A 687 16.58 -36.77 -3.07
CA ILE A 687 17.57 -37.39 -3.99
C ILE A 687 18.37 -36.39 -4.82
N LEU A 688 17.84 -35.17 -5.03
CA LEU A 688 18.50 -34.09 -5.77
C LEU A 688 19.25 -33.11 -4.84
N GLN A 689 19.11 -33.26 -3.52
CA GLN A 689 19.78 -32.41 -2.56
C GLN A 689 21.25 -32.85 -2.40
N ARG A 690 22.12 -31.85 -2.29
CA ARG A 690 23.57 -31.99 -2.10
C ARG A 690 24.02 -31.32 -0.83
N ASN A 691 25.23 -31.59 -0.39
CA ASN A 691 25.90 -30.99 0.76
C ASN A 691 27.32 -30.60 0.44
N ASP A 692 27.59 -30.19 -0.80
CA ASP A 692 28.94 -29.79 -1.25
C ASP A 692 29.38 -28.49 -0.55
N TYR A 693 28.41 -27.62 -0.25
CA TYR A 693 28.65 -26.31 0.36
C TYR A 693 27.82 -26.14 1.63
N HIS A 694 28.47 -25.57 2.67
CA HIS A 694 27.84 -25.20 3.95
C HIS A 694 27.69 -23.69 4.12
N ILE A 695 28.48 -22.91 3.40
CA ILE A 695 28.48 -21.46 3.45
C ILE A 695 28.14 -20.93 2.05
N LEU A 696 27.20 -19.99 1.97
CA LEU A 696 26.89 -19.23 0.77
C LEU A 696 27.18 -17.77 1.03
N VAL A 697 28.15 -17.18 0.32
CA VAL A 697 28.44 -15.74 0.38
C VAL A 697 27.85 -15.10 -0.88
N ALA A 698 26.96 -14.13 -0.71
CA ALA A 698 26.24 -13.57 -1.85
C ALA A 698 25.94 -12.08 -1.70
N THR A 699 25.77 -11.41 -2.84
CA THR A 699 25.14 -10.09 -2.90
C THR A 699 23.61 -10.22 -2.79
N ASP A 700 22.93 -9.09 -2.69
CA ASP A 700 21.47 -9.05 -2.73
C ASP A 700 20.85 -9.60 -4.03
N ALA A 701 21.67 -9.87 -5.07
CA ALA A 701 21.23 -10.60 -6.26
C ALA A 701 20.59 -11.98 -5.94
N ILE A 702 20.90 -12.59 -4.79
CA ILE A 702 20.27 -13.81 -4.32
C ILE A 702 19.07 -13.53 -3.39
N SER A 703 18.94 -12.32 -2.89
CA SER A 703 17.84 -11.97 -1.96
C SER A 703 16.45 -12.02 -2.61
N GLU A 704 16.38 -12.06 -3.94
CA GLU A 704 15.16 -12.17 -4.70
C GLU A 704 15.10 -13.52 -5.45
N GLY A 705 14.07 -14.34 -5.24
CA GLY A 705 13.75 -15.53 -6.04
C GLY A 705 14.33 -16.87 -5.60
N TYR A 706 15.22 -16.92 -4.59
CA TYR A 706 15.76 -18.18 -4.07
C TYR A 706 15.13 -18.60 -2.76
N ASN A 707 15.02 -19.91 -2.56
CA ASN A 707 14.65 -20.51 -1.30
C ASN A 707 15.92 -21.05 -0.64
N LEU A 708 16.25 -20.52 0.54
CA LEU A 708 17.48 -20.85 1.26
C LEU A 708 17.19 -21.50 2.62
N HIS A 709 16.06 -22.18 2.77
CA HIS A 709 15.56 -22.70 4.04
C HIS A 709 16.26 -23.96 4.54
N ARG A 710 17.33 -24.45 3.88
CA ARG A 710 18.31 -25.35 4.47
C ARG A 710 19.41 -24.60 5.23
N ALA A 711 19.43 -23.27 5.19
CA ALA A 711 20.28 -22.45 6.02
C ALA A 711 19.58 -22.13 7.36
N GLY A 712 20.34 -22.19 8.45
CA GLY A 712 19.86 -21.91 9.80
C GLY A 712 20.43 -20.62 10.40
N ALA A 713 21.32 -19.91 9.67
CA ALA A 713 21.90 -18.65 10.12
C ALA A 713 22.15 -17.71 8.95
N ILE A 714 21.95 -16.41 9.20
CA ILE A 714 22.29 -15.30 8.29
C ILE A 714 23.34 -14.42 8.95
N PHE A 715 24.34 -14.04 8.16
CA PHE A 715 25.30 -13.01 8.49
C PHE A 715 25.12 -11.83 7.54
N ASN A 716 24.77 -10.65 8.04
CA ASN A 716 24.82 -9.41 7.29
C ASN A 716 26.20 -8.78 7.53
N TYR A 717 27.14 -9.03 6.63
CA TYR A 717 28.53 -8.56 6.76
C TYR A 717 28.62 -7.03 6.65
N ASP A 718 27.75 -6.45 5.86
CA ASP A 718 27.37 -5.05 5.87
C ASP A 718 25.84 -4.91 5.87
N ILE A 719 25.37 -3.81 6.46
CA ILE A 719 23.94 -3.54 6.53
C ILE A 719 23.57 -2.61 5.40
N PRO A 720 22.62 -3.02 4.54
CA PRO A 720 22.21 -2.21 3.42
C PRO A 720 21.55 -0.90 3.88
N TYR A 721 21.74 0.13 3.08
CA TYR A 721 21.09 1.43 3.29
C TYR A 721 19.56 1.31 3.44
N ASN A 722 18.96 0.38 2.68
CA ASN A 722 17.53 0.06 2.78
C ASN A 722 17.31 -1.14 3.73
N PRO A 723 16.77 -0.92 4.93
CA PRO A 723 16.55 -1.98 5.91
C PRO A 723 15.55 -3.05 5.45
N THR A 724 14.68 -2.73 4.48
CA THR A 724 13.75 -3.72 3.93
C THR A 724 14.48 -4.87 3.24
N ARG A 725 15.70 -4.66 2.73
CA ARG A 725 16.54 -5.72 2.16
C ARG A 725 16.92 -6.75 3.23
N VAL A 726 17.20 -6.32 4.44
CA VAL A 726 17.52 -7.25 5.53
C VAL A 726 16.32 -8.15 5.84
N ILE A 727 15.12 -7.58 5.84
CA ILE A 727 13.86 -8.35 6.00
C ILE A 727 13.69 -9.34 4.85
N GLN A 728 13.98 -8.93 3.61
CA GLN A 728 13.95 -9.82 2.44
C GLN A 728 14.97 -10.95 2.55
N ARG A 729 16.22 -10.66 3.01
CA ARG A 729 17.27 -11.66 3.25
C ARG A 729 16.79 -12.70 4.27
N ILE A 730 16.23 -12.28 5.40
CA ILE A 730 15.69 -13.17 6.44
C ILE A 730 14.53 -14.01 5.90
N GLY A 731 13.63 -13.41 5.12
CA GLY A 731 12.52 -14.13 4.50
C GLY A 731 12.95 -15.25 3.53
N ARG A 732 14.23 -15.32 3.11
CA ARG A 732 14.74 -16.41 2.27
C ARG A 732 15.02 -17.69 3.05
N ILE A 733 15.42 -17.59 4.30
CA ILE A 733 15.63 -18.76 5.16
C ILE A 733 14.38 -19.10 5.97
N ASN A 734 13.51 -18.13 6.27
CA ASN A 734 12.30 -18.30 7.07
C ASN A 734 11.05 -18.46 6.20
N ARG A 735 10.84 -19.65 5.65
CA ARG A 735 9.65 -20.03 4.86
C ARG A 735 8.70 -20.87 5.70
N ILE A 736 7.39 -20.74 5.43
CA ILE A 736 6.32 -21.32 6.25
C ILE A 736 6.30 -22.87 6.23
N ASN A 737 6.66 -23.50 5.12
CA ASN A 737 6.33 -24.93 4.92
C ASN A 737 7.50 -25.91 4.98
N LYS A 738 8.75 -25.49 5.06
CA LYS A 738 9.88 -26.41 4.97
C LYS A 738 11.03 -25.92 5.82
N LYS A 739 11.01 -26.24 7.10
CA LYS A 739 12.10 -25.92 8.02
C LYS A 739 13.03 -27.10 8.21
N VAL A 740 14.31 -26.78 8.33
CA VAL A 740 15.35 -27.73 8.71
C VAL A 740 15.83 -27.46 10.13
N PHE A 741 15.65 -26.22 10.63
CA PHE A 741 16.10 -25.81 11.96
C PHE A 741 14.98 -25.14 12.75
N ASP A 742 14.87 -25.45 14.04
CA ASP A 742 13.88 -24.86 14.96
C ASP A 742 14.23 -23.42 15.37
N LYS A 743 15.52 -23.05 15.28
CA LYS A 743 16.03 -21.72 15.59
C LYS A 743 16.74 -21.12 14.37
N LEU A 744 16.54 -19.86 14.13
CA LEU A 744 17.17 -19.10 13.05
C LEU A 744 18.00 -17.98 13.65
N TYR A 745 19.31 -18.04 13.47
CA TYR A 745 20.24 -17.04 13.97
C TYR A 745 20.47 -15.94 12.96
N ILE A 746 20.54 -14.69 13.44
CA ILE A 746 20.78 -13.51 12.61
C ILE A 746 21.93 -12.74 13.24
N TYR A 747 22.99 -12.56 12.47
CA TYR A 747 24.19 -11.85 12.86
C TYR A 747 24.39 -10.62 12.00
N ASN A 748 24.69 -9.47 12.63
CA ASN A 748 24.85 -8.20 11.93
C ASN A 748 26.13 -7.51 12.32
N TYR A 749 26.90 -7.07 11.31
CA TYR A 749 27.96 -6.08 11.50
C TYR A 749 27.38 -4.70 11.26
N PHE A 750 27.59 -3.78 12.20
CA PHE A 750 27.13 -2.40 12.07
C PHE A 750 28.28 -1.48 11.66
N PRO A 751 28.00 -0.38 10.90
CA PRO A 751 28.96 0.67 10.65
C PRO A 751 29.53 1.20 11.97
N THR A 752 30.77 1.65 11.98
CA THR A 752 31.35 2.33 13.14
C THR A 752 30.67 3.68 13.37
N ASP A 753 30.67 4.15 14.62
CA ASP A 753 30.05 5.43 15.01
C ASP A 753 30.49 6.63 14.17
N VAL A 754 31.76 6.63 13.73
CA VAL A 754 32.34 7.72 12.95
C VAL A 754 31.81 7.70 11.50
N GLY A 755 31.70 6.52 10.89
CA GLY A 755 31.17 6.37 9.55
C GLY A 755 29.70 6.77 9.43
N GLU A 756 28.92 6.48 10.46
CA GLU A 756 27.48 6.81 10.49
C GLU A 756 27.20 8.32 10.55
N ALA A 757 27.91 9.08 11.38
CA ALA A 757 27.71 10.52 11.51
C ALA A 757 27.84 11.27 10.18
N GLU A 758 28.64 10.75 9.27
CA GLU A 758 28.91 11.36 7.97
C GLU A 758 27.95 10.94 6.86
N THR A 759 27.34 9.77 6.96
CA THR A 759 26.43 9.26 5.92
C THR A 759 25.06 9.96 5.89
N ARG A 760 24.77 10.89 6.82
CA ARG A 760 23.46 11.58 6.97
C ARG A 760 22.25 10.60 6.98
N THR A 761 22.52 9.36 7.23
CA THR A 761 21.49 8.31 7.21
C THR A 761 20.51 8.48 8.35
N LYS A 762 20.95 9.13 9.45
CA LYS A 762 20.19 9.30 10.68
C LYS A 762 18.88 10.07 10.50
N GLU A 763 18.92 11.27 9.89
CA GLU A 763 17.75 12.14 9.77
C GLU A 763 16.72 11.63 8.74
N ILE A 764 17.18 11.23 7.56
CA ILE A 764 16.32 10.71 6.49
C ILE A 764 15.71 9.38 6.92
N SER A 765 16.51 8.56 7.54
CA SER A 765 16.17 7.24 7.99
C SER A 765 15.15 7.24 9.13
N THR A 766 15.29 8.12 10.13
CA THR A 766 14.35 8.20 11.27
C THR A 766 12.94 8.55 10.80
N LEU A 767 12.82 9.55 9.93
CA LEU A 767 11.51 9.96 9.44
C LEU A 767 10.87 8.91 8.52
N LYS A 768 11.65 8.30 7.62
CA LYS A 768 11.21 7.18 6.77
C LYS A 768 10.76 5.99 7.60
N MET A 769 11.53 5.66 8.63
CA MET A 769 11.24 4.55 9.53
C MET A 769 9.97 4.79 10.34
N ALA A 770 9.82 5.96 10.94
CA ALA A 770 8.63 6.32 11.67
C ALA A 770 7.38 6.23 10.76
N MET A 771 7.49 6.65 9.49
CA MET A 771 6.40 6.52 8.52
C MET A 771 6.08 5.06 8.19
N ILE A 772 7.09 4.24 7.87
CA ILE A 772 6.89 2.81 7.58
C ILE A 772 6.22 2.13 8.78
N HIS A 773 6.65 2.43 9.98
CA HIS A 773 6.11 1.87 11.20
C HIS A 773 4.66 2.28 11.47
N ALA A 774 4.41 3.56 11.41
CA ALA A 774 3.09 4.09 11.69
C ALA A 774 2.03 3.60 10.68
N ILE A 775 2.43 3.35 9.43
CA ILE A 775 1.52 2.84 8.39
C ILE A 775 1.31 1.33 8.51
N MET A 776 2.32 0.61 8.95
CA MET A 776 2.26 -0.85 9.11
C MET A 776 1.64 -1.30 10.45
N GLY A 777 1.31 -0.38 11.34
CA GLY A 777 0.44 -0.60 12.50
C GLY A 777 1.14 -0.88 13.83
N GLU A 778 1.82 0.10 14.44
CA GLU A 778 2.53 -0.11 15.70
C GLU A 778 2.51 1.05 16.67
N ASP A 779 2.50 0.71 17.99
CA ASP A 779 2.78 1.64 19.08
C ASP A 779 4.29 1.87 19.22
N THR A 780 4.72 3.10 18.96
CA THR A 780 6.12 3.49 19.07
C THR A 780 6.44 4.11 20.44
N LYS A 781 7.51 3.65 21.09
CA LYS A 781 8.14 4.37 22.21
C LYS A 781 9.26 5.27 21.68
N ALA A 782 9.30 6.50 22.17
CA ALA A 782 10.19 7.56 21.72
C ALA A 782 11.67 7.30 22.05
N LEU A 783 12.57 7.77 21.17
CA LEU A 783 14.02 7.84 21.40
C LEU A 783 14.39 9.19 22.06
N THR A 784 15.29 9.16 23.03
CA THR A 784 15.82 10.35 23.69
C THR A 784 17.15 10.82 23.08
N LYS A 785 17.47 12.11 23.24
CA LYS A 785 18.59 12.82 22.60
C LYS A 785 20.01 12.36 22.97
N GLU A 786 20.17 11.44 23.93
CA GLU A 786 21.48 11.15 24.58
C GLU A 786 22.01 9.73 24.32
N GLU A 787 21.40 8.94 23.43
CA GLU A 787 21.85 7.59 23.13
C GLU A 787 22.90 7.58 22.01
N ASP A 788 23.99 6.84 22.24
CA ASP A 788 25.08 6.60 21.28
C ASP A 788 24.59 6.20 19.90
N LEU A 789 25.24 6.72 18.88
CA LEU A 789 24.94 6.42 17.47
C LEU A 789 24.91 4.91 17.14
N GLN A 790 25.76 4.10 17.80
CA GLN A 790 25.70 2.64 17.72
C GLN A 790 24.42 2.08 18.32
N ALA A 791 23.98 2.60 19.46
CA ALA A 791 22.74 2.18 20.07
C ALA A 791 21.53 2.49 19.16
N TYR A 792 21.58 3.57 18.40
CA TYR A 792 20.54 3.96 17.45
C TYR A 792 20.39 2.99 16.27
N PHE A 793 21.48 2.61 15.58
CA PHE A 793 21.40 1.63 14.48
C PHE A 793 21.03 0.24 14.98
N LYS A 794 21.59 -0.15 16.13
CA LYS A 794 21.30 -1.42 16.79
C LYS A 794 19.83 -1.50 17.19
N GLU A 795 19.31 -0.45 17.80
CA GLU A 795 17.92 -0.37 18.23
C GLU A 795 16.97 -0.27 17.03
N ARG A 796 17.34 0.51 15.99
CA ARG A 796 16.61 0.64 14.75
C ARG A 796 16.46 -0.72 14.05
N TYR A 797 17.54 -1.46 13.89
CA TYR A 797 17.49 -2.77 13.25
C TYR A 797 16.66 -3.76 14.08
N ARG A 798 16.84 -3.80 15.41
CA ARG A 798 16.00 -4.62 16.29
C ARG A 798 14.54 -4.26 16.18
N LYS A 799 14.22 -2.97 16.15
CA LYS A 799 12.84 -2.49 15.97
C LYS A 799 12.27 -2.89 14.62
N GLU A 800 12.98 -2.74 13.51
CA GLU A 800 12.48 -3.17 12.21
C GLU A 800 12.30 -4.67 12.08
N PHE A 801 13.27 -5.42 12.62
CA PHE A 801 13.16 -6.86 12.63
C PHE A 801 11.96 -7.34 13.45
N ALA A 802 11.80 -6.84 14.68
CA ALA A 802 10.65 -7.12 15.52
C ALA A 802 9.34 -6.73 14.82
N ARG A 803 9.34 -5.61 14.13
CA ARG A 803 8.17 -5.00 13.46
C ARG A 803 7.79 -5.62 12.12
N SER A 804 8.75 -6.20 11.36
CA SER A 804 8.38 -6.99 10.17
C SER A 804 7.49 -8.17 10.52
N GLU A 805 7.57 -8.62 11.77
CA GLU A 805 6.77 -9.73 12.31
C GLU A 805 5.66 -9.26 13.26
N GLU A 806 5.48 -7.96 13.52
CA GLU A 806 4.42 -7.48 14.42
C GLU A 806 3.02 -7.73 13.89
N ALA A 807 2.13 -7.99 14.84
CA ALA A 807 0.71 -8.17 14.56
C ALA A 807 0.07 -6.89 14.00
N SER A 808 -0.87 -7.04 13.09
CA SER A 808 -1.66 -5.94 12.57
C SER A 808 -2.46 -5.24 13.70
N TRP A 809 -2.70 -3.95 13.58
CA TRP A 809 -3.46 -3.15 14.57
C TRP A 809 -4.83 -3.76 14.91
N ASP A 810 -5.42 -4.50 13.98
CA ASP A 810 -6.73 -5.14 14.10
C ASP A 810 -6.68 -6.53 14.76
N THR A 811 -5.50 -7.13 14.93
CA THR A 811 -5.33 -8.47 15.51
C THR A 811 -5.90 -8.59 16.93
N PRO A 812 -5.72 -7.63 17.86
CA PRO A 812 -6.35 -7.69 19.18
C PRO A 812 -7.89 -7.74 19.10
N TYR A 813 -8.47 -6.95 18.20
CA TYR A 813 -9.92 -6.91 17.99
C TYR A 813 -10.46 -8.19 17.35
N ARG A 814 -9.74 -8.79 16.40
CA ARG A 814 -10.08 -10.10 15.82
C ARG A 814 -10.02 -11.21 16.87
N LYS A 815 -9.01 -11.17 17.71
CA LYS A 815 -8.87 -12.11 18.85
C LYS A 815 -10.02 -11.99 19.85
N LEU A 816 -10.37 -10.74 20.20
CA LEU A 816 -11.53 -10.45 21.05
C LEU A 816 -12.82 -10.98 20.41
N LEU A 817 -13.09 -10.63 19.16
CA LEU A 817 -14.28 -11.09 18.44
C LEU A 817 -14.37 -12.62 18.41
N ASN A 818 -13.26 -13.31 18.18
CA ASN A 818 -13.23 -14.76 18.20
C ASN A 818 -13.52 -15.36 19.59
N SER A 819 -13.01 -14.74 20.67
CA SER A 819 -13.30 -15.19 22.02
C SER A 819 -14.77 -15.01 22.43
N LEU A 820 -15.47 -14.09 21.77
CA LEU A 820 -16.88 -13.80 22.02
C LEU A 820 -17.83 -14.72 21.24
N LYS A 821 -17.40 -15.38 20.17
CA LYS A 821 -18.23 -16.32 19.39
C LYS A 821 -18.76 -17.45 20.28
N GLY A 822 -20.08 -17.68 20.20
CA GLY A 822 -20.77 -18.70 21.03
C GLY A 822 -21.07 -18.25 22.47
N THR A 823 -20.92 -16.95 22.78
CA THR A 823 -21.41 -16.36 24.05
C THR A 823 -22.76 -15.69 23.83
N ASP A 824 -23.57 -15.65 24.90
CA ASP A 824 -24.88 -14.97 24.89
C ASP A 824 -24.79 -13.51 24.41
N ALA A 825 -23.70 -12.80 24.78
CA ALA A 825 -23.47 -11.42 24.34
C ALA A 825 -23.23 -11.31 22.83
N TYR A 826 -22.57 -12.30 22.22
CA TYR A 826 -22.39 -12.35 20.78
C TYR A 826 -23.72 -12.58 20.06
N ASP A 827 -24.52 -13.53 20.54
CA ASP A 827 -25.82 -13.85 19.94
C ASP A 827 -26.78 -12.66 20.05
N GLN A 828 -26.87 -12.01 21.22
CA GLN A 828 -27.64 -10.77 21.43
C GLN A 828 -27.15 -9.63 20.50
N ALA A 829 -25.84 -9.49 20.29
CA ALA A 829 -25.31 -8.50 19.38
C ALA A 829 -25.70 -8.80 17.90
N MET A 830 -25.84 -10.07 17.52
CA MET A 830 -26.27 -10.45 16.15
C MET A 830 -27.77 -10.18 15.91
N GLU A 831 -28.56 -10.14 16.96
CA GLU A 831 -29.97 -9.78 16.88
C GLU A 831 -30.21 -8.25 16.78
N LEU A 832 -29.18 -7.44 17.00
CA LEU A 832 -29.31 -5.99 16.86
C LEU A 832 -29.72 -5.61 15.43
N PRO A 833 -30.73 -4.72 15.27
CA PRO A 833 -31.12 -4.22 13.95
C PRO A 833 -30.01 -3.38 13.32
N HIS A 834 -29.98 -3.32 12.00
CA HIS A 834 -28.96 -2.54 11.24
C HIS A 834 -28.92 -1.04 11.59
N ARG A 835 -30.02 -0.51 12.17
CA ARG A 835 -30.15 0.90 12.58
C ARG A 835 -30.10 1.09 14.09
N ALA A 836 -29.54 0.13 14.80
CA ALA A 836 -29.37 0.24 16.25
C ALA A 836 -28.57 1.49 16.62
N ARG A 837 -28.94 2.11 17.72
CA ARG A 837 -28.36 3.34 18.25
C ARG A 837 -27.99 3.16 19.71
N THR A 838 -26.91 3.80 20.13
CA THR A 838 -26.50 3.86 21.53
C THR A 838 -26.00 5.25 21.87
N ALA A 839 -26.03 5.61 23.14
CA ALA A 839 -25.39 6.81 23.66
C ALA A 839 -24.60 6.47 24.92
N ARG A 840 -23.46 7.10 25.09
CA ARG A 840 -22.56 6.84 26.23
C ARG A 840 -21.80 8.11 26.64
N ASN A 841 -21.36 8.13 27.90
CA ASN A 841 -20.47 9.15 28.42
C ASN A 841 -19.00 8.71 28.21
N MET A 842 -18.21 9.53 27.55
CA MET A 842 -16.78 9.25 27.34
C MET A 842 -15.91 10.04 28.31
N LYS A 843 -14.79 9.45 28.75
CA LYS A 843 -13.81 10.11 29.65
C LYS A 843 -13.15 11.35 29.02
N LYS A 844 -13.08 11.43 27.69
CA LYS A 844 -12.66 12.63 26.95
C LYS A 844 -13.90 13.25 26.32
N PRO A 845 -14.16 14.54 26.54
CA PRO A 845 -15.36 15.20 26.04
C PRO A 845 -15.25 15.44 24.54
N ARG A 846 -15.65 14.48 23.73
CA ARG A 846 -15.92 14.69 22.32
C ARG A 846 -17.42 14.52 22.14
N LYS A 847 -18.15 15.63 22.11
CA LYS A 847 -19.58 15.62 21.81
C LYS A 847 -19.73 15.39 20.30
N GLY A 848 -20.52 14.40 19.92
CA GLY A 848 -20.81 14.14 18.52
C GLY A 848 -21.51 12.81 18.30
N VAL A 849 -21.92 12.58 17.07
CA VAL A 849 -22.50 11.33 16.60
C VAL A 849 -21.46 10.63 15.72
N LEU A 850 -21.01 9.46 16.17
CA LEU A 850 -20.18 8.55 15.40
C LEU A 850 -21.08 7.54 14.69
N MET A 851 -20.91 7.40 13.38
CA MET A 851 -21.69 6.49 12.56
C MET A 851 -20.77 5.51 11.81
N PHE A 852 -21.11 4.23 11.89
CA PHE A 852 -20.60 3.17 11.05
C PHE A 852 -21.60 2.91 9.92
N GLY A 853 -21.18 3.06 8.67
CA GLY A 853 -21.97 2.75 7.48
C GLY A 853 -21.33 1.68 6.64
N ARG A 854 -22.16 0.75 6.12
CA ARG A 854 -21.73 -0.28 5.17
C ARG A 854 -22.61 -0.24 3.93
N LYS A 855 -21.99 -0.36 2.75
CA LYS A 855 -22.68 -0.46 1.46
C LYS A 855 -21.97 -1.52 0.60
N GLY A 856 -22.55 -2.70 0.53
CA GLY A 856 -21.86 -3.86 -0.06
C GLY A 856 -20.65 -4.26 0.78
N ASP A 857 -19.48 -4.28 0.17
CA ASP A 857 -18.20 -4.57 0.82
C ASP A 857 -17.49 -3.31 1.35
N ASP A 858 -17.97 -2.12 0.97
CA ASP A 858 -17.44 -0.85 1.43
C ASP A 858 -17.99 -0.48 2.82
N PHE A 859 -17.15 0.07 3.67
CA PHE A 859 -17.52 0.61 4.97
C PHE A 859 -16.88 1.97 5.24
N VAL A 860 -17.56 2.79 6.04
CA VAL A 860 -17.15 4.16 6.38
C VAL A 860 -17.46 4.44 7.84
N PHE A 861 -16.53 5.14 8.51
CA PHE A 861 -16.76 5.75 9.82
C PHE A 861 -16.74 7.26 9.67
N LYS A 862 -17.83 7.92 10.04
CA LYS A 862 -17.90 9.38 10.09
C LYS A 862 -18.36 9.86 11.45
N ILE A 863 -17.74 10.95 11.92
CA ILE A 863 -18.14 11.64 13.14
C ILE A 863 -18.55 13.08 12.79
N GLY A 864 -19.63 13.54 13.40
CA GLY A 864 -20.10 14.90 13.24
C GLY A 864 -20.68 15.46 14.55
N ASP A 865 -20.72 16.78 14.64
CA ASP A 865 -21.31 17.52 15.75
C ASP A 865 -22.25 18.63 15.25
N THR A 866 -22.75 19.45 16.15
CA THR A 866 -23.67 20.56 15.81
C THR A 866 -22.98 21.70 15.06
N ILE A 867 -21.66 21.84 15.22
CA ILE A 867 -20.89 22.99 14.73
C ILE A 867 -20.19 22.65 13.43
N ASN A 868 -19.41 21.56 13.44
CA ASN A 868 -18.52 21.20 12.34
C ASN A 868 -19.20 20.30 11.30
N SER A 869 -18.70 20.34 10.07
CA SER A 869 -19.09 19.36 9.05
C SER A 869 -18.67 17.96 9.47
N PRO A 870 -19.45 16.91 9.11
CA PRO A 870 -19.06 15.54 9.38
C PRO A 870 -17.71 15.21 8.70
N VAL A 871 -16.82 14.56 9.46
CA VAL A 871 -15.51 14.17 8.98
C VAL A 871 -15.35 12.65 9.05
N MET A 872 -14.66 12.11 8.07
CA MET A 872 -14.27 10.71 8.05
C MET A 872 -13.13 10.48 9.05
N ILE A 873 -13.22 9.40 9.82
CA ILE A 873 -12.17 9.02 10.78
C ILE A 873 -11.62 7.63 10.47
N PRO A 874 -10.35 7.37 10.77
CA PRO A 874 -9.73 6.06 10.61
C PRO A 874 -10.48 4.97 11.37
N ALA A 875 -10.54 3.75 10.80
CA ALA A 875 -11.22 2.61 11.45
C ALA A 875 -10.61 2.29 12.82
N GLU A 876 -9.30 2.40 12.98
CA GLU A 876 -8.59 2.21 14.25
C GLU A 876 -9.09 3.18 15.33
N GLU A 877 -9.23 4.47 15.01
CA GLU A 877 -9.79 5.48 15.92
C GLU A 877 -11.27 5.22 16.18
N ALA A 878 -12.04 4.92 15.13
CA ALA A 878 -13.48 4.67 15.26
C ALA A 878 -13.78 3.46 16.15
N ILE A 879 -13.10 2.34 15.94
CA ILE A 879 -13.29 1.13 16.74
C ILE A 879 -12.91 1.38 18.21
N SER A 880 -11.85 2.14 18.47
CA SER A 880 -11.49 2.53 19.83
C SER A 880 -12.56 3.42 20.51
N LEU A 881 -13.30 4.22 19.73
CA LEU A 881 -14.42 5.00 20.23
C LEU A 881 -15.68 4.14 20.48
N PHE A 882 -15.82 3.01 19.80
CA PHE A 882 -16.89 2.02 20.07
C PHE A 882 -16.55 1.11 21.25
N ASP A 883 -15.28 0.95 21.62
CA ASP A 883 -14.84 0.06 22.68
C ASP A 883 -15.56 0.37 24.00
N ALA A 884 -16.28 -0.60 24.53
CA ALA A 884 -17.19 -0.46 25.66
C ALA A 884 -17.06 -1.65 26.62
N ASP A 885 -17.15 -1.37 27.93
CA ASP A 885 -17.15 -2.40 28.97
C ASP A 885 -18.52 -3.11 29.02
N LYS A 886 -18.52 -4.41 29.37
CA LYS A 886 -19.74 -5.22 29.49
C LYS A 886 -20.73 -4.63 30.51
N SER A 887 -20.23 -3.94 31.51
CA SER A 887 -21.04 -3.30 32.57
C SER A 887 -21.59 -1.93 32.20
N GLU A 888 -21.13 -1.34 31.08
CA GLU A 888 -21.50 0.02 30.68
C GLU A 888 -22.97 0.11 30.27
N GLN A 889 -23.70 1.03 30.93
CA GLN A 889 -25.10 1.27 30.63
C GLN A 889 -25.24 2.42 29.63
N PRO A 890 -26.20 2.34 28.71
CA PRO A 890 -26.51 3.45 27.83
C PRO A 890 -27.07 4.64 28.58
N VAL A 891 -26.88 5.83 28.02
CA VAL A 891 -27.49 7.09 28.51
C VAL A 891 -28.48 7.62 27.49
N ASP A 892 -29.36 8.58 27.94
CA ASP A 892 -30.34 9.18 27.03
C ASP A 892 -29.70 10.03 25.93
N PHE A 893 -30.33 10.06 24.78
CA PHE A 893 -29.91 10.91 23.68
C PHE A 893 -30.03 12.40 24.02
N THR A 894 -29.09 13.20 23.54
CA THR A 894 -29.18 14.66 23.64
C THR A 894 -30.28 15.22 22.70
N ARG A 895 -30.78 16.40 23.00
CA ARG A 895 -31.83 17.06 22.16
C ARG A 895 -31.38 17.28 20.72
N ASP A 896 -30.08 17.42 20.47
CA ASP A 896 -29.48 17.67 19.17
C ASP A 896 -29.18 16.40 18.36
N PHE A 897 -29.40 15.23 18.97
CA PHE A 897 -28.98 13.94 18.39
C PHE A 897 -29.53 13.72 16.98
N ASP A 898 -30.84 13.88 16.78
CA ASP A 898 -31.47 13.60 15.49
C ASP A 898 -30.98 14.54 14.39
N ALA A 899 -30.78 15.83 14.70
CA ALA A 899 -30.25 16.79 13.74
C ALA A 899 -28.81 16.44 13.31
N VAL A 900 -27.95 16.09 14.26
CA VAL A 900 -26.56 15.68 13.98
C VAL A 900 -26.53 14.33 13.26
N TYR A 901 -27.37 13.39 13.66
CA TYR A 901 -27.50 12.08 13.01
C TYR A 901 -27.85 12.22 11.54
N GLN A 902 -28.87 13.02 11.20
CA GLN A 902 -29.26 13.23 9.81
C GLN A 902 -28.14 13.89 8.97
N LYS A 903 -27.44 14.86 9.58
CA LYS A 903 -26.28 15.52 8.95
C LYS A 903 -25.15 14.53 8.63
N VAL A 904 -24.79 13.66 9.58
CA VAL A 904 -23.76 12.63 9.39
C VAL A 904 -24.21 11.60 8.36
N LYS A 905 -25.46 11.11 8.45
CA LYS A 905 -26.02 10.14 7.51
C LYS A 905 -26.00 10.65 6.06
N ALA A 906 -26.45 11.88 5.85
CA ALA A 906 -26.49 12.47 4.49
C ALA A 906 -25.09 12.56 3.84
N SER A 907 -24.03 12.69 4.66
CA SER A 907 -22.65 12.79 4.19
C SER A 907 -21.94 11.44 4.07
N LEU A 908 -22.51 10.33 4.55
CA LEU A 908 -21.79 9.07 4.80
C LEU A 908 -21.01 8.55 3.59
N PHE A 909 -21.62 8.56 2.41
CA PHE A 909 -21.02 8.09 1.15
C PHE A 909 -20.97 9.21 0.08
N SER A 910 -20.96 10.49 0.52
CA SER A 910 -20.78 11.61 -0.41
C SER A 910 -19.34 11.65 -0.91
N SER A 911 -19.16 11.90 -2.20
CA SER A 911 -17.87 12.19 -2.83
C SER A 911 -17.79 13.67 -3.16
N ASP A 912 -16.76 14.36 -2.70
CA ASP A 912 -16.49 15.73 -3.11
C ASP A 912 -15.69 15.74 -4.42
N VAL A 913 -16.34 16.18 -5.48
CA VAL A 913 -15.71 16.40 -6.78
C VAL A 913 -15.20 17.85 -6.82
N THR A 914 -14.10 18.12 -6.12
CA THR A 914 -13.45 19.44 -6.22
C THR A 914 -12.46 19.44 -7.39
N GLU A 915 -12.60 20.39 -8.32
CA GLU A 915 -11.63 20.64 -9.39
C GLU A 915 -10.27 21.03 -8.77
N ARG A 916 -9.22 20.40 -9.25
CA ARG A 916 -7.85 20.62 -8.77
C ARG A 916 -7.17 21.79 -9.47
N ASN A 917 -6.56 22.66 -8.68
CA ASN A 917 -5.75 23.80 -9.14
C ASN A 917 -4.23 23.51 -9.02
N GLU A 918 -3.74 22.41 -9.61
CA GLU A 918 -2.31 22.13 -9.64
C GLU A 918 -1.60 22.89 -10.75
N LYS A 919 -0.49 23.54 -10.40
CA LYS A 919 0.29 24.32 -11.38
C LYS A 919 0.73 23.49 -12.58
N GLU A 920 1.13 22.22 -12.38
CA GLU A 920 1.54 21.33 -13.48
C GLU A 920 0.35 20.92 -14.36
N LEU A 921 -0.81 20.60 -13.78
CA LEU A 921 -2.03 20.27 -14.50
C LEU A 921 -2.60 21.48 -15.23
N ILE A 922 -2.60 22.67 -14.58
CA ILE A 922 -3.04 23.93 -15.21
C ILE A 922 -2.15 24.25 -16.44
N ASN A 923 -0.85 24.09 -16.30
CA ASN A 923 0.10 24.30 -17.40
C ASN A 923 -0.15 23.30 -18.55
N ALA A 924 -0.37 22.02 -18.24
CA ALA A 924 -0.70 21.00 -19.24
C ALA A 924 -2.01 21.32 -19.97
N LEU A 925 -3.07 21.71 -19.24
CA LEU A 925 -4.33 22.15 -19.82
C LEU A 925 -4.17 23.38 -20.71
N ALA A 926 -3.34 24.35 -20.30
CA ALA A 926 -3.05 25.54 -21.11
C ALA A 926 -2.34 25.16 -22.41
N LYS A 927 -1.39 24.22 -22.36
CA LYS A 927 -0.69 23.70 -23.56
C LYS A 927 -1.68 23.00 -24.51
N VAL A 928 -2.54 22.12 -24.01
CA VAL A 928 -3.53 21.43 -24.84
C VAL A 928 -4.51 22.41 -25.47
N LYS A 929 -4.95 23.45 -24.74
CA LYS A 929 -5.78 24.55 -25.32
C LYS A 929 -5.08 25.27 -26.47
N VAL A 930 -3.75 25.47 -26.42
CA VAL A 930 -3.00 26.05 -27.53
C VAL A 930 -2.99 25.11 -28.73
N LEU A 931 -2.84 23.79 -28.53
CA LEU A 931 -2.92 22.80 -29.62
C LEU A 931 -4.30 22.75 -30.26
N MET A 932 -5.38 22.88 -29.45
CA MET A 932 -6.77 23.00 -29.94
C MET A 932 -6.97 24.24 -30.80
N LYS A 933 -6.51 25.41 -30.31
CA LYS A 933 -6.65 26.68 -31.03
C LYS A 933 -5.94 26.65 -32.38
N ASN A 934 -4.80 26.01 -32.47
CA ASN A 934 -3.98 25.93 -33.69
C ASN A 934 -4.35 24.70 -34.58
N GLN A 935 -5.37 23.91 -34.22
CA GLN A 935 -5.86 22.73 -34.94
C GLN A 935 -4.74 21.73 -35.33
N LEU A 936 -3.76 21.55 -34.44
CA LEU A 936 -2.57 20.71 -34.70
C LEU A 936 -2.86 19.21 -34.57
N LEU A 937 -3.95 18.82 -33.92
CA LEU A 937 -4.40 17.45 -33.70
C LEU A 937 -5.93 17.36 -33.76
N PRO A 938 -6.53 16.18 -33.95
CA PRO A 938 -7.97 15.98 -33.97
C PRO A 938 -8.66 16.54 -32.71
N LYS A 939 -9.81 17.19 -32.91
CA LYS A 939 -10.52 17.88 -31.81
C LYS A 939 -11.02 16.89 -30.75
N ASP A 940 -11.53 15.74 -31.17
CA ASP A 940 -12.04 14.70 -30.26
C ASP A 940 -10.91 14.15 -29.37
N TYR A 941 -9.76 13.83 -29.97
CA TYR A 941 -8.58 13.43 -29.21
C TYR A 941 -8.15 14.45 -28.14
N LEU A 942 -8.13 15.74 -28.51
CA LEU A 942 -7.74 16.80 -27.56
C LEU A 942 -8.81 17.03 -26.48
N SER A 943 -10.09 16.79 -26.79
CA SER A 943 -11.18 16.84 -25.82
C SER A 943 -11.05 15.73 -24.77
N ASP A 944 -10.81 14.51 -25.23
CA ASP A 944 -10.57 13.36 -24.36
C ASP A 944 -9.33 13.57 -23.46
N LEU A 945 -8.26 14.09 -24.06
CA LEU A 945 -7.05 14.43 -23.31
C LEU A 945 -7.31 15.48 -22.22
N VAL A 946 -8.12 16.51 -22.49
CA VAL A 946 -8.52 17.51 -21.49
C VAL A 946 -9.30 16.85 -20.36
N GLN A 947 -10.22 15.95 -20.65
CA GLN A 947 -11.00 15.22 -19.67
C GLN A 947 -10.08 14.39 -18.74
N VAL A 948 -9.16 13.64 -19.31
CA VAL A 948 -8.22 12.78 -18.58
C VAL A 948 -7.24 13.59 -17.72
N ILE A 949 -6.74 14.75 -18.23
CA ILE A 949 -5.89 15.65 -17.42
C ILE A 949 -6.68 16.23 -16.24
N LYS A 950 -7.93 16.67 -16.45
CA LYS A 950 -8.80 17.17 -15.36
C LYS A 950 -9.05 16.12 -14.28
N ALA A 951 -9.18 14.86 -14.69
CA ALA A 951 -9.36 13.73 -13.78
C ALA A 951 -8.07 13.34 -13.03
N ASP A 952 -6.91 13.95 -13.33
CA ASP A 952 -5.60 13.56 -12.82
C ASP A 952 -5.27 12.09 -13.11
N ALA A 953 -5.73 11.60 -14.25
CA ALA A 953 -5.61 10.19 -14.62
C ALA A 953 -4.29 9.84 -15.34
N LEU A 954 -3.51 10.83 -15.79
CA LEU A 954 -2.20 10.62 -16.42
C LEU A 954 -1.09 10.49 -15.36
N SER A 955 -0.02 9.77 -15.73
CA SER A 955 1.20 9.71 -14.90
C SER A 955 1.91 11.07 -14.85
N GLY A 956 2.69 11.30 -13.80
CA GLY A 956 3.51 12.51 -13.67
C GLY A 956 4.52 12.67 -14.82
N TYR A 957 5.00 11.56 -15.40
CA TYR A 957 5.86 11.57 -16.58
C TYR A 957 5.15 12.13 -17.81
N GLU A 958 3.92 11.71 -18.07
CA GLU A 958 3.10 12.17 -19.21
C GLU A 958 2.69 13.63 -19.05
N ILE A 959 2.32 14.06 -17.86
CA ILE A 959 2.05 15.48 -17.57
C ILE A 959 3.29 16.34 -17.82
N ARG A 960 4.48 15.91 -17.42
CA ARG A 960 5.74 16.61 -17.72
C ARG A 960 6.04 16.64 -19.21
N PHE A 961 5.79 15.54 -19.92
CA PHE A 961 5.93 15.48 -21.37
C PHE A 961 5.04 16.52 -22.06
N ILE A 962 3.76 16.62 -21.70
CA ILE A 962 2.82 17.63 -22.23
C ILE A 962 3.34 19.05 -21.93
N ASN A 963 3.81 19.30 -20.71
CA ASN A 963 4.32 20.63 -20.29
C ASN A 963 5.56 21.07 -21.08
N GLN A 964 6.39 20.13 -21.52
CA GLN A 964 7.61 20.38 -22.30
C GLN A 964 7.33 20.43 -23.82
N LEU A 965 6.14 20.00 -24.29
CA LEU A 965 5.82 19.88 -25.69
C LEU A 965 5.81 21.26 -26.37
N VAL A 966 6.49 21.36 -27.52
CA VAL A 966 6.43 22.53 -28.39
C VAL A 966 5.47 22.27 -29.57
N PRO A 967 4.73 23.28 -30.08
CA PRO A 967 3.71 23.08 -31.11
C PRO A 967 4.17 22.30 -32.35
N LYS A 968 5.40 22.48 -32.79
CA LYS A 968 5.99 21.75 -33.92
C LYS A 968 6.12 20.25 -33.71
N ASP A 969 6.14 19.80 -32.47
CA ASP A 969 6.28 18.40 -32.08
C ASP A 969 4.93 17.76 -31.67
N ALA A 970 3.79 18.41 -31.95
CA ALA A 970 2.45 17.95 -31.57
C ALA A 970 2.17 16.51 -32.02
N ALA A 971 2.67 16.08 -33.17
CA ALA A 971 2.51 14.72 -33.69
C ALA A 971 3.12 13.62 -32.80
N LYS A 972 4.03 13.97 -31.88
CA LYS A 972 4.60 13.02 -30.90
C LYS A 972 3.62 12.66 -29.78
N LEU A 973 2.56 13.47 -29.57
CA LEU A 973 1.63 13.30 -28.47
C LEU A 973 0.77 12.03 -28.61
N PRO A 974 0.07 11.77 -29.74
CA PRO A 974 -0.68 10.53 -29.95
C PRO A 974 0.19 9.26 -29.97
N LEU A 975 1.45 9.38 -30.35
CA LEU A 975 2.41 8.25 -30.31
C LEU A 975 2.72 7.80 -28.88
N ARG A 976 2.63 8.72 -27.91
CA ARG A 976 2.90 8.43 -26.50
C ARG A 976 1.63 8.21 -25.69
N ILE A 977 0.60 8.98 -25.95
CA ILE A 977 -0.72 8.90 -25.32
C ILE A 977 -1.72 8.60 -26.42
N SER A 978 -1.96 7.33 -26.72
CA SER A 978 -2.83 6.91 -27.80
C SER A 978 -4.31 7.20 -27.48
N SER A 979 -5.16 7.30 -28.52
CA SER A 979 -6.61 7.46 -28.36
C SER A 979 -7.23 6.28 -27.61
N GLU A 980 -6.75 5.06 -27.85
CA GLU A 980 -7.21 3.84 -27.15
C GLU A 980 -6.89 3.90 -25.66
N TYR A 981 -5.71 4.40 -25.29
CA TYR A 981 -5.32 4.58 -23.91
C TYR A 981 -6.20 5.62 -23.20
N LEU A 982 -6.48 6.76 -23.86
CA LEU A 982 -7.42 7.77 -23.36
C LEU A 982 -8.83 7.18 -23.17
N ALA A 983 -9.33 6.43 -24.14
CA ALA A 983 -10.64 5.79 -24.06
C ALA A 983 -10.75 4.81 -22.90
N ARG A 984 -9.69 4.03 -22.61
CA ARG A 984 -9.66 3.13 -21.44
C ARG A 984 -9.73 3.88 -20.12
N MET A 985 -9.04 5.03 -20.00
CA MET A 985 -9.11 5.86 -18.78
C MET A 985 -10.47 6.55 -18.60
N ILE A 986 -11.13 6.92 -19.68
CA ILE A 986 -12.47 7.55 -19.63
C ILE A 986 -13.54 6.53 -19.25
N ASN A 987 -13.39 5.27 -19.67
CA ASN A 987 -14.35 4.18 -19.43
C ASN A 987 -14.11 3.42 -18.13
N SER A 988 -12.95 3.59 -17.48
CA SER A 988 -12.61 2.98 -16.18
C SER A 988 -13.03 3.83 -15.00
#